data_d344c5f1e813021d1792e2155d3c52d6
#
_entry.id   d344c5f1e813021d1792e2155d3c52d6
#
_cell.length_a   1.000
_cell.length_b   1.000
_cell.length_c   1.000
_cell.angle_alpha   90.00
_cell.angle_beta   90.00
_cell.angle_gamma   90.00
#
_symmetry.space_group_name_H-M   'P 1'
#
loop_
_entity.id
_entity.type
_entity.pdbx_description
1 polymer ?
#
loop_
_entity_poly.entity_id
_entity_poly.type
_entity_poly.pdbx_seq_one_letter_code
_entity_poly.pdbx_strand_id
1 'polypeptide(L)'
;MVKSSYTSFLQEIRGLIPQDRIYTDELRRLAWGTDAGFYRLIPQIVIRSNSEEEISDLLRLADRYGLPVTFRAAGTSLSGQAISDSILIVAGKHWEKYSISPDHEQITLQPGIIGQRVNEILAPYERKFAPDPASVKSAMVGGIVMNNASGMNCGTHANSDKVLLSARIVLADGTVLDTGNDISRASFEATHPDFYNRICELRDQIRANEELAARIRYKYSIKNVTGLNLLPFVRFDDPFDIIAHLMVGSEGTLAFLSQITMRTEYDYPYKASAMLYFTSIKDACRAVVAMKELSNDNASASEADRKIVKGAELLDYKSLSSVEDPVYLKYKQEVADASGLTAVLTETKARTREELEQNISVIEECLKTFSTYIPVHFTDQQEEYSKYWAIRSGIFPSVGGTRQPGTTCLIEDVAFHIEDLPEATADLQQLIARHGYDDACIYGHALEGNYHFILNQSFSTDAEVKRYEDLMNDVKTLVVDKYDGSLKAEHGTGRNMAPFVKYEWGEAAFEAMKAVKQLFDPKGLLNPGVIFNDDPQCHIKNFKPLPLMPIDEASPAEKVNKCIECGFCEVNCLSCGFTLSSRQRIVLQREISRLKQSGTDPERLSLLEKQYRYPGNQTCAGDGLCSMSCPMNINTGDLTHIIRQEILPKGSLGYKAGDFVANHFAGVKSSLRPVLSLANFGHSVLGTKAMSSITKGMHNVLGVPLWTPAMPKSYKVTSYKLQATTDMSDELQATSTMQNDSAALVACSSVARNSTADKVVYFPSCINQTMGLPKKSPVEQPLVNKMISLLQKGGYEVIFPKDMDKLCCGTIWESKGMLDIADRKAAELEAALWEASEQGKYPVLCDQSPCLHRMRETIQKMKLYEPAEFIYTFLRDKLVFTQTDRPVAVHITCSMRKMGLADTIISLAKLCSTHVFVPEEVGCCGFAGDRGFTYPELNSYALRKLRPQIEASGITIGYSNSRTCEIGLTTNSGIPYVSIAYLVDQCTKGIDN
;
A
#
# COMPACT_ATOMS: atom_id res chain seq x y z
N MET A 1 -13.00 5.24 -32.05
CA MET A 1 -13.71 4.00 -32.42
C MET A 1 -12.70 2.85 -32.40
N VAL A 2 -13.07 1.70 -31.85
CA VAL A 2 -12.23 0.49 -31.85
C VAL A 2 -12.12 -0.02 -33.28
N LYS A 3 -10.89 -0.34 -33.76
CA LYS A 3 -10.67 -0.89 -35.10
C LYS A 3 -11.48 -2.19 -35.29
N SER A 4 -11.83 -2.55 -36.51
CA SER A 4 -12.68 -3.73 -36.81
C SER A 4 -12.13 -5.05 -36.23
N SER A 5 -10.81 -5.25 -36.20
CA SER A 5 -10.13 -6.40 -35.57
C SER A 5 -10.41 -6.50 -34.08
N TYR A 6 -10.42 -5.39 -33.37
CA TYR A 6 -10.77 -5.37 -31.92
C TYR A 6 -12.25 -5.70 -31.68
N THR A 7 -13.14 -5.32 -32.62
CA THR A 7 -14.57 -5.64 -32.50
C THR A 7 -14.81 -7.14 -32.59
N SER A 8 -14.16 -7.81 -33.54
CA SER A 8 -14.26 -9.27 -33.69
C SER A 8 -13.67 -10.01 -32.51
N PHE A 9 -12.51 -9.57 -32.03
CA PHE A 9 -11.88 -10.09 -30.82
C PHE A 9 -12.83 -9.94 -29.61
N LEU A 10 -13.45 -8.77 -29.42
CA LEU A 10 -14.39 -8.51 -28.34
C LEU A 10 -15.63 -9.39 -28.38
N GLN A 11 -16.12 -9.75 -29.57
CA GLN A 11 -17.27 -10.67 -29.70
C GLN A 11 -16.91 -12.06 -29.17
N GLU A 12 -15.74 -12.58 -29.50
CA GLU A 12 -15.31 -13.92 -29.06
C GLU A 12 -15.00 -13.96 -27.55
N ILE A 13 -14.24 -12.99 -27.02
CA ILE A 13 -13.88 -13.01 -25.59
C ILE A 13 -15.07 -12.85 -24.63
N ARG A 14 -16.19 -12.26 -25.07
CA ARG A 14 -17.42 -12.18 -24.27
C ARG A 14 -18.05 -13.54 -23.95
N GLY A 15 -17.71 -14.56 -24.72
CA GLY A 15 -18.08 -15.95 -24.44
C GLY A 15 -17.16 -16.65 -23.43
N LEU A 16 -15.95 -16.10 -23.21
CA LEU A 16 -14.91 -16.69 -22.37
C LEU A 16 -14.80 -15.97 -21.02
N ILE A 17 -14.93 -14.65 -21.02
CA ILE A 17 -14.70 -13.79 -19.85
C ILE A 17 -15.96 -13.00 -19.53
N PRO A 18 -16.39 -12.97 -18.25
CA PRO A 18 -17.51 -12.16 -17.80
C PRO A 18 -17.35 -10.67 -18.13
N GLN A 19 -18.45 -10.04 -18.55
CA GLN A 19 -18.47 -8.66 -19.03
C GLN A 19 -17.95 -7.64 -18.02
N ASP A 20 -18.10 -7.89 -16.72
CA ASP A 20 -17.61 -7.03 -15.63
C ASP A 20 -16.08 -7.06 -15.48
N ARG A 21 -15.39 -7.96 -16.20
CA ARG A 21 -13.93 -8.04 -16.26
C ARG A 21 -13.33 -7.55 -17.58
N ILE A 22 -14.17 -7.10 -18.53
CA ILE A 22 -13.75 -6.53 -19.82
C ILE A 22 -14.08 -5.05 -19.86
N TYR A 23 -13.08 -4.19 -19.99
CA TYR A 23 -13.24 -2.75 -19.96
C TYR A 23 -12.92 -2.14 -21.31
N THR A 24 -13.94 -1.49 -21.91
CA THR A 24 -13.85 -0.79 -23.20
C THR A 24 -14.34 0.65 -23.13
N ASP A 25 -14.91 1.06 -21.98
CA ASP A 25 -15.34 2.44 -21.77
C ASP A 25 -14.13 3.35 -21.55
N GLU A 26 -14.32 4.62 -21.89
CA GLU A 26 -13.25 5.60 -21.89
C GLU A 26 -12.66 5.82 -20.50
N LEU A 27 -13.49 5.89 -19.46
CA LEU A 27 -13.06 6.11 -18.10
C LEU A 27 -12.05 5.04 -17.66
N ARG A 28 -12.41 3.75 -17.82
CA ARG A 28 -11.56 2.65 -17.36
C ARG A 28 -10.32 2.49 -18.21
N ARG A 29 -10.42 2.68 -19.55
CA ARG A 29 -9.25 2.66 -20.43
C ARG A 29 -8.23 3.74 -20.03
N LEU A 30 -8.68 4.97 -19.77
CA LEU A 30 -7.82 6.04 -19.29
C LEU A 30 -7.21 5.72 -17.91
N ALA A 31 -8.00 5.18 -16.99
CA ALA A 31 -7.55 4.78 -15.64
C ALA A 31 -6.41 3.75 -15.66
N TRP A 32 -6.38 2.87 -16.67
CA TRP A 32 -5.36 1.84 -16.87
C TRP A 32 -4.21 2.26 -17.78
N GLY A 33 -4.25 3.46 -18.34
CA GLY A 33 -3.23 3.98 -19.25
C GLY A 33 -1.95 4.49 -18.58
N THR A 34 -1.71 4.20 -17.32
CA THR A 34 -0.56 4.70 -16.54
C THR A 34 0.07 3.60 -15.70
N ASP A 35 1.38 3.70 -15.45
CA ASP A 35 2.14 2.96 -14.44
C ASP A 35 2.92 3.93 -13.54
N ALA A 36 3.97 3.50 -12.85
CA ALA A 36 4.81 4.41 -12.05
C ALA A 36 5.80 5.21 -12.90
N GLY A 37 6.03 4.83 -14.16
CA GLY A 37 6.85 5.57 -15.10
C GLY A 37 6.23 6.90 -15.52
N PHE A 38 6.93 7.62 -16.36
CA PHE A 38 6.51 8.94 -16.83
C PHE A 38 5.84 8.90 -18.23
N TYR A 39 5.48 7.71 -18.71
CA TYR A 39 4.79 7.48 -19.97
C TYR A 39 3.30 7.23 -19.79
N ARG A 40 2.51 7.48 -20.86
CA ARG A 40 1.09 7.13 -20.92
C ARG A 40 0.71 6.55 -22.28
N LEU A 41 0.11 5.36 -22.26
CA LEU A 41 -0.53 4.73 -23.42
C LEU A 41 -1.94 4.29 -23.01
N ILE A 42 -2.95 4.61 -23.85
CA ILE A 42 -4.35 4.29 -23.54
C ILE A 42 -4.74 2.98 -24.23
N PRO A 43 -5.01 1.90 -23.48
CA PRO A 43 -5.37 0.62 -24.09
C PRO A 43 -6.71 0.68 -24.81
N GLN A 44 -6.86 -0.13 -25.87
CA GLN A 44 -8.17 -0.31 -26.54
C GLN A 44 -9.10 -1.16 -25.68
N ILE A 45 -8.57 -2.18 -25.06
CA ILE A 45 -9.29 -3.11 -24.19
C ILE A 45 -8.44 -3.42 -22.95
N VAL A 46 -9.08 -3.44 -21.79
CA VAL A 46 -8.47 -3.95 -20.56
C VAL A 46 -9.23 -5.18 -20.11
N ILE A 47 -8.51 -6.27 -19.85
CA ILE A 47 -9.07 -7.55 -19.45
C ILE A 47 -8.47 -7.97 -18.11
N ARG A 48 -9.31 -8.32 -17.13
CA ARG A 48 -8.86 -8.88 -15.86
C ARG A 48 -8.99 -10.39 -15.91
N SER A 49 -7.86 -11.09 -16.06
CA SER A 49 -7.85 -12.56 -16.10
C SER A 49 -7.83 -13.14 -14.68
N ASN A 50 -8.42 -14.32 -14.55
CA ASN A 50 -8.53 -15.05 -13.29
C ASN A 50 -7.92 -16.45 -13.33
N SER A 51 -7.59 -16.95 -14.52
CA SER A 51 -7.02 -18.30 -14.67
C SER A 51 -6.05 -18.39 -15.86
N GLU A 52 -5.25 -19.44 -15.86
CA GLU A 52 -4.28 -19.76 -16.91
C GLU A 52 -4.99 -20.10 -18.23
N GLU A 53 -6.12 -20.79 -18.15
CA GLU A 53 -6.94 -21.13 -19.32
C GLU A 53 -7.44 -19.87 -20.02
N GLU A 54 -7.90 -18.86 -19.23
CA GLU A 54 -8.28 -17.55 -19.82
C GLU A 54 -7.10 -16.88 -20.52
N ILE A 55 -5.89 -16.94 -19.96
CA ILE A 55 -4.69 -16.39 -20.60
C ILE A 55 -4.39 -17.12 -21.91
N SER A 56 -4.42 -18.43 -21.89
CA SER A 56 -4.16 -19.28 -23.08
C SER A 56 -5.14 -18.95 -24.21
N ASP A 57 -6.42 -18.85 -23.91
CA ASP A 57 -7.45 -18.53 -24.89
C ASP A 57 -7.32 -17.08 -25.41
N LEU A 58 -7.01 -16.12 -24.53
CA LEU A 58 -6.77 -14.73 -24.90
C LEU A 58 -5.57 -14.59 -25.85
N LEU A 59 -4.48 -15.31 -25.58
CA LEU A 59 -3.29 -15.29 -26.45
C LEU A 59 -3.56 -15.92 -27.80
N ARG A 60 -4.26 -17.07 -27.86
CA ARG A 60 -4.67 -17.68 -29.16
C ARG A 60 -5.55 -16.75 -29.98
N LEU A 61 -6.46 -16.03 -29.32
CA LEU A 61 -7.31 -15.07 -30.03
C LEU A 61 -6.51 -13.83 -30.45
N ALA A 62 -5.64 -13.30 -29.61
CA ALA A 62 -4.77 -12.17 -29.95
C ALA A 62 -3.86 -12.52 -31.15
N ASP A 63 -3.27 -13.71 -31.15
CA ASP A 63 -2.47 -14.24 -32.24
C ASP A 63 -3.26 -14.35 -33.54
N ARG A 64 -4.50 -14.88 -33.48
CA ARG A 64 -5.39 -15.01 -34.65
C ARG A 64 -5.75 -13.66 -35.27
N TYR A 65 -5.98 -12.64 -34.44
CA TYR A 65 -6.36 -11.31 -34.90
C TYR A 65 -5.18 -10.36 -35.12
N GLY A 66 -3.93 -10.79 -34.82
CA GLY A 66 -2.73 -9.98 -34.90
C GLY A 66 -2.77 -8.77 -33.98
N LEU A 67 -3.29 -8.93 -32.76
CA LEU A 67 -3.47 -7.86 -31.79
C LEU A 67 -2.41 -7.90 -30.69
N PRO A 68 -1.64 -6.82 -30.49
CA PRO A 68 -0.66 -6.73 -29.42
C PRO A 68 -1.26 -6.87 -28.03
N VAL A 69 -0.52 -7.54 -27.14
CA VAL A 69 -0.90 -7.81 -25.75
C VAL A 69 0.21 -7.34 -24.80
N THR A 70 -0.16 -6.67 -23.74
CA THR A 70 0.73 -6.34 -22.62
C THR A 70 0.17 -6.93 -21.34
N PHE A 71 1.01 -7.59 -20.55
CA PHE A 71 0.65 -8.11 -19.24
C PHE A 71 0.93 -7.07 -18.15
N ARG A 72 0.06 -7.04 -17.14
CA ARG A 72 0.20 -6.11 -16.03
C ARG A 72 -0.10 -6.77 -14.70
N ALA A 73 0.82 -6.63 -13.77
CA ALA A 73 0.64 -6.89 -12.35
C ALA A 73 0.22 -5.59 -11.60
N ALA A 74 0.98 -5.11 -10.61
CA ALA A 74 0.67 -3.88 -9.87
C ALA A 74 0.87 -2.58 -10.69
N GLY A 75 1.71 -2.61 -11.72
CA GLY A 75 2.05 -1.41 -12.49
C GLY A 75 2.86 -0.40 -11.67
N THR A 76 3.84 -0.89 -10.93
CA THR A 76 4.85 -0.11 -10.20
C THR A 76 6.13 0.09 -11.01
N SER A 77 6.13 -0.32 -12.28
CA SER A 77 7.23 -0.16 -13.23
C SER A 77 7.55 1.29 -13.51
N LEU A 78 8.84 1.64 -13.59
CA LEU A 78 9.33 3.02 -13.78
C LEU A 78 9.64 3.36 -15.24
N SER A 79 9.82 2.36 -16.12
CA SER A 79 10.29 2.53 -17.49
C SER A 79 9.22 2.27 -18.56
N GLY A 80 7.92 2.25 -18.20
CA GLY A 80 6.80 2.10 -19.13
C GLY A 80 6.56 0.68 -19.64
N GLN A 81 6.91 -0.36 -18.85
CA GLN A 81 6.71 -1.76 -19.18
C GLN A 81 5.25 -2.20 -19.13
N ALA A 82 4.46 -1.61 -18.22
CA ALA A 82 3.12 -2.08 -17.85
C ALA A 82 1.98 -1.26 -18.47
N ILE A 83 2.21 -0.60 -19.59
CA ILE A 83 1.23 0.20 -20.34
C ILE A 83 1.12 -0.27 -21.80
N SER A 84 -0.04 -0.06 -22.41
CA SER A 84 -0.34 -0.50 -23.77
C SER A 84 -1.28 0.46 -24.48
N ASP A 85 -1.20 0.54 -25.79
CA ASP A 85 -2.19 1.16 -26.68
C ASP A 85 -3.10 0.13 -27.36
N SER A 86 -2.99 -1.15 -27.00
CA SER A 86 -3.73 -2.28 -27.55
C SER A 86 -4.49 -3.04 -26.46
N ILE A 87 -4.22 -4.31 -26.22
CA ILE A 87 -4.85 -5.13 -25.20
C ILE A 87 -3.98 -5.13 -23.94
N LEU A 88 -4.55 -4.74 -22.82
CA LEU A 88 -3.91 -4.83 -21.51
C LEU A 88 -4.55 -5.96 -20.69
N ILE A 89 -3.81 -7.02 -20.40
CA ILE A 89 -4.25 -8.13 -19.57
C ILE A 89 -3.71 -7.94 -18.17
N VAL A 90 -4.61 -7.85 -17.19
CA VAL A 90 -4.28 -7.63 -15.78
C VAL A 90 -4.35 -8.95 -15.01
N ALA A 91 -3.22 -9.39 -14.48
CA ALA A 91 -3.10 -10.50 -13.53
C ALA A 91 -2.92 -9.92 -12.13
N GLY A 92 -3.98 -9.92 -11.33
CA GLY A 92 -3.99 -9.28 -10.01
C GLY A 92 -4.53 -10.21 -8.92
N LYS A 93 -5.44 -9.73 -8.11
CA LYS A 93 -5.94 -10.36 -6.86
C LYS A 93 -6.56 -11.78 -6.99
N HIS A 94 -6.69 -12.35 -8.17
CA HIS A 94 -7.10 -13.75 -8.36
C HIS A 94 -5.91 -14.69 -8.61
N TRP A 95 -4.71 -14.13 -8.72
CA TRP A 95 -3.46 -14.84 -8.92
C TRP A 95 -2.60 -14.81 -7.64
N GLU A 96 -3.19 -15.24 -6.51
CA GLU A 96 -2.56 -15.13 -5.18
C GLU A 96 -2.32 -16.51 -4.51
N LYS A 97 -2.39 -17.61 -5.26
CA LYS A 97 -2.12 -18.94 -4.69
C LYS A 97 -0.62 -19.13 -4.45
N TYR A 98 -0.31 -19.85 -3.39
CA TYR A 98 1.06 -20.22 -3.03
C TYR A 98 1.12 -21.59 -2.37
N SER A 99 2.31 -22.18 -2.35
CA SER A 99 2.64 -23.37 -1.55
C SER A 99 4.08 -23.30 -1.10
N ILE A 100 4.37 -23.81 0.10
CA ILE A 100 5.72 -23.87 0.70
C ILE A 100 6.12 -25.34 0.77
N SER A 101 7.40 -25.64 0.46
CA SER A 101 7.98 -26.97 0.64
C SER A 101 8.03 -27.37 2.12
N PRO A 102 8.01 -28.67 2.46
CA PRO A 102 8.03 -29.12 3.85
C PRO A 102 9.29 -28.66 4.66
N ASP A 103 10.40 -28.42 3.99
CA ASP A 103 11.65 -27.88 4.57
C ASP A 103 11.69 -26.35 4.62
N HIS A 104 10.67 -25.69 4.08
CA HIS A 104 10.53 -24.22 3.95
C HIS A 104 11.63 -23.55 3.10
N GLU A 105 12.44 -24.30 2.39
CA GLU A 105 13.53 -23.77 1.55
C GLU A 105 13.05 -23.31 0.18
N GLN A 106 11.82 -23.69 -0.22
CA GLN A 106 11.22 -23.33 -1.49
C GLN A 106 9.80 -22.81 -1.30
N ILE A 107 9.43 -21.87 -2.14
CA ILE A 107 8.07 -21.36 -2.23
C ILE A 107 7.64 -21.29 -3.69
N THR A 108 6.44 -21.78 -3.96
CA THR A 108 5.79 -21.65 -5.27
C THR A 108 4.72 -20.56 -5.19
N LEU A 109 4.73 -19.62 -6.13
CA LEU A 109 3.95 -18.40 -6.10
C LEU A 109 3.25 -18.14 -7.42
N GLN A 110 2.02 -17.63 -7.38
CA GLN A 110 1.36 -17.02 -8.53
C GLN A 110 1.73 -15.52 -8.64
N PRO A 111 1.62 -14.92 -9.85
CA PRO A 111 2.17 -13.60 -10.13
C PRO A 111 1.50 -12.41 -9.41
N GLY A 112 0.28 -12.58 -8.88
CA GLY A 112 -0.50 -11.51 -8.25
C GLY A 112 -0.25 -11.30 -6.77
N ILE A 113 0.59 -12.14 -6.12
CA ILE A 113 0.93 -11.99 -4.70
C ILE A 113 1.87 -10.79 -4.55
N ILE A 114 1.63 -9.96 -3.54
CA ILE A 114 2.52 -8.84 -3.20
C ILE A 114 3.76 -9.38 -2.48
N GLY A 115 4.96 -8.87 -2.83
CA GLY A 115 6.22 -9.34 -2.24
C GLY A 115 6.25 -9.27 -0.71
N GLN A 116 5.74 -8.19 -0.11
CA GLN A 116 5.60 -8.07 1.35
C GLN A 116 4.73 -9.19 1.94
N ARG A 117 3.67 -9.61 1.24
CA ARG A 117 2.81 -10.71 1.69
C ARG A 117 3.58 -12.04 1.69
N VAL A 118 4.50 -12.24 0.76
CA VAL A 118 5.38 -13.43 0.76
C VAL A 118 6.27 -13.44 2.01
N ASN A 119 6.82 -12.28 2.41
CA ASN A 119 7.59 -12.16 3.65
C ASN A 119 6.75 -12.49 4.89
N GLU A 120 5.51 -12.00 4.96
CA GLU A 120 4.59 -12.31 6.06
C GLU A 120 4.27 -13.82 6.15
N ILE A 121 4.12 -14.49 5.00
CA ILE A 121 3.89 -15.93 4.91
C ILE A 121 5.10 -16.72 5.38
N LEU A 122 6.32 -16.26 5.07
CA LEU A 122 7.57 -16.95 5.38
C LEU A 122 8.13 -16.65 6.79
N ALA A 123 7.75 -15.51 7.38
CA ALA A 123 8.25 -15.07 8.68
C ALA A 123 8.11 -16.09 9.83
N PRO A 124 7.00 -16.87 9.96
CA PRO A 124 6.92 -17.92 10.98
C PRO A 124 7.97 -19.03 10.89
N TYR A 125 8.63 -19.14 9.74
CA TYR A 125 9.66 -20.14 9.46
C TYR A 125 11.08 -19.56 9.47
N GLU A 126 11.26 -18.33 9.95
CA GLU A 126 12.52 -17.58 9.90
C GLU A 126 13.09 -17.46 8.48
N ARG A 127 12.18 -17.38 7.49
CA ARG A 127 12.54 -17.27 6.07
C ARG A 127 11.95 -15.99 5.48
N LYS A 128 12.50 -15.54 4.38
CA LYS A 128 12.03 -14.37 3.64
C LYS A 128 12.04 -14.60 2.14
N PHE A 129 11.33 -13.76 1.42
CA PHE A 129 11.38 -13.63 -0.03
C PHE A 129 12.71 -12.97 -0.42
N ALA A 130 13.50 -13.64 -1.25
CA ALA A 130 14.84 -13.20 -1.56
C ALA A 130 14.91 -11.85 -2.30
N PRO A 131 14.16 -11.60 -3.40
CA PRO A 131 14.13 -10.31 -4.04
C PRO A 131 13.43 -9.25 -3.15
N ASP A 132 14.11 -8.15 -2.86
CA ASP A 132 13.64 -7.10 -1.93
C ASP A 132 13.61 -5.68 -2.54
N PRO A 133 12.98 -5.47 -3.73
CA PRO A 133 12.94 -4.13 -4.31
C PRO A 133 12.28 -3.13 -3.36
N ALA A 134 12.64 -1.85 -3.47
CA ALA A 134 12.06 -0.78 -2.66
C ALA A 134 10.51 -0.74 -2.74
N SER A 135 9.94 -1.25 -3.82
CA SER A 135 8.51 -1.42 -4.04
C SER A 135 7.90 -2.70 -3.46
N VAL A 136 8.65 -3.55 -2.73
CA VAL A 136 8.21 -4.88 -2.25
C VAL A 136 6.87 -4.85 -1.50
N LYS A 137 6.56 -3.74 -0.82
CA LYS A 137 5.27 -3.52 -0.12
C LYS A 137 4.08 -3.33 -1.06
N SER A 138 4.30 -3.11 -2.35
CA SER A 138 3.26 -2.78 -3.34
C SER A 138 3.40 -3.56 -4.65
N ALA A 139 4.60 -3.99 -5.00
CA ALA A 139 4.87 -4.77 -6.20
C ALA A 139 4.40 -6.22 -6.05
N MET A 140 3.86 -6.76 -7.13
CA MET A 140 3.46 -8.17 -7.22
C MET A 140 4.62 -9.02 -7.73
N VAL A 141 4.70 -10.27 -7.29
CA VAL A 141 5.76 -11.24 -7.62
C VAL A 141 5.99 -11.34 -9.14
N GLY A 142 4.93 -11.40 -9.96
CA GLY A 142 5.08 -11.45 -11.41
C GLY A 142 5.85 -10.26 -11.97
N GLY A 143 5.58 -9.04 -11.49
CA GLY A 143 6.33 -7.85 -11.89
C GLY A 143 7.75 -7.85 -11.35
N ILE A 144 7.99 -8.29 -10.12
CA ILE A 144 9.33 -8.38 -9.51
C ILE A 144 10.22 -9.31 -10.33
N VAL A 145 9.72 -10.50 -10.67
CA VAL A 145 10.47 -11.49 -11.44
C VAL A 145 10.69 -11.06 -12.88
N MET A 146 9.63 -10.63 -13.57
CA MET A 146 9.70 -10.28 -14.99
C MET A 146 10.56 -9.04 -15.26
N ASN A 147 10.80 -8.20 -14.25
CA ASN A 147 11.78 -7.10 -14.33
C ASN A 147 13.16 -7.47 -13.73
N ASN A 148 13.31 -8.63 -13.08
CA ASN A 148 14.45 -8.95 -12.22
C ASN A 148 14.70 -7.84 -11.19
N ALA A 149 13.61 -7.27 -10.65
CA ALA A 149 13.69 -6.18 -9.71
C ALA A 149 14.37 -6.64 -8.42
N SER A 150 15.30 -5.85 -7.93
CA SER A 150 16.15 -6.20 -6.79
C SER A 150 16.24 -5.01 -5.82
N GLY A 151 16.88 -5.20 -4.70
CA GLY A 151 17.10 -4.18 -3.69
C GLY A 151 18.50 -4.32 -3.08
N MET A 152 18.67 -3.72 -1.92
CA MET A 152 19.93 -3.66 -1.23
C MET A 152 20.38 -5.04 -0.69
N ASN A 153 19.44 -5.77 -0.05
CA ASN A 153 19.80 -7.00 0.66
C ASN A 153 19.97 -8.20 -0.27
N CYS A 154 19.28 -8.23 -1.40
CA CYS A 154 19.41 -9.33 -2.34
C CYS A 154 20.68 -9.24 -3.21
N GLY A 155 21.24 -8.05 -3.37
CA GLY A 155 22.44 -7.82 -4.16
C GLY A 155 22.40 -8.48 -5.53
N THR A 156 23.53 -9.03 -5.97
CA THR A 156 23.64 -9.86 -7.17
C THR A 156 23.50 -11.37 -6.90
N HIS A 157 23.35 -11.78 -5.63
CA HIS A 157 23.33 -13.20 -5.22
C HIS A 157 21.93 -13.76 -4.96
N ALA A 158 20.94 -12.92 -4.67
CA ALA A 158 19.60 -13.33 -4.27
C ALA A 158 18.48 -12.63 -5.07
N ASN A 159 18.80 -12.00 -6.20
CA ASN A 159 17.80 -11.51 -7.15
C ASN A 159 17.04 -12.68 -7.80
N SER A 160 15.97 -12.39 -8.53
CA SER A 160 15.09 -13.43 -9.09
C SER A 160 15.85 -14.45 -9.94
N ASP A 161 16.84 -14.02 -10.73
CA ASP A 161 17.66 -14.89 -11.57
C ASP A 161 18.47 -15.94 -10.77
N LYS A 162 18.88 -15.60 -9.55
CA LYS A 162 19.71 -16.48 -8.73
C LYS A 162 18.92 -17.47 -7.87
N VAL A 163 17.68 -17.12 -7.54
CA VAL A 163 16.84 -17.92 -6.64
C VAL A 163 15.72 -18.69 -7.35
N LEU A 164 15.53 -18.45 -8.63
CA LEU A 164 14.58 -19.20 -9.47
C LEU A 164 14.95 -20.67 -9.53
N LEU A 165 13.98 -21.57 -9.40
CA LEU A 165 14.09 -23.01 -9.58
C LEU A 165 13.32 -23.51 -10.80
N SER A 166 12.10 -23.01 -11.01
CA SER A 166 11.29 -23.35 -12.19
C SER A 166 10.22 -22.28 -12.44
N ALA A 167 9.70 -22.25 -13.66
CA ALA A 167 8.63 -21.37 -14.08
C ALA A 167 7.55 -22.15 -14.84
N ARG A 168 6.29 -21.77 -14.60
CA ARG A 168 5.16 -22.20 -15.41
C ARG A 168 4.69 -21.01 -16.24
N ILE A 169 4.68 -21.17 -17.56
CA ILE A 169 4.50 -20.06 -18.52
C ILE A 169 3.43 -20.41 -19.56
N VAL A 170 2.85 -19.36 -20.15
CA VAL A 170 1.98 -19.47 -21.33
C VAL A 170 2.63 -18.71 -22.47
N LEU A 171 2.97 -19.44 -23.55
CA LEU A 171 3.61 -18.90 -24.75
C LEU A 171 2.63 -18.08 -25.61
N ALA A 172 3.13 -17.37 -26.60
CA ALA A 172 2.36 -16.49 -27.48
C ALA A 172 1.22 -17.19 -28.22
N ASP A 173 1.38 -18.48 -28.53
CA ASP A 173 0.36 -19.34 -29.16
C ASP A 173 -0.65 -19.96 -28.19
N GLY A 174 -0.53 -19.63 -26.89
CA GLY A 174 -1.36 -20.17 -25.80
C GLY A 174 -0.92 -21.55 -25.28
N THR A 175 0.26 -22.04 -25.68
CA THR A 175 0.83 -23.28 -25.14
C THR A 175 1.31 -23.07 -23.71
N VAL A 176 0.96 -24.01 -22.82
CA VAL A 176 1.40 -24.00 -21.41
C VAL A 176 2.63 -24.89 -21.25
N LEU A 177 3.70 -24.36 -20.65
CA LEU A 177 4.90 -25.11 -20.28
C LEU A 177 5.19 -24.91 -18.79
N ASP A 178 5.37 -26.00 -18.07
CA ASP A 178 5.88 -26.03 -16.69
C ASP A 178 7.29 -26.62 -16.69
N THR A 179 8.30 -25.79 -16.52
CA THR A 179 9.70 -26.22 -16.56
C THR A 179 10.12 -27.03 -15.35
N GLY A 180 9.33 -27.05 -14.28
CA GLY A 180 9.56 -27.87 -13.07
C GLY A 180 8.86 -29.23 -13.11
N ASN A 181 8.14 -29.56 -14.19
CA ASN A 181 7.35 -30.78 -14.30
C ASN A 181 7.82 -31.66 -15.46
N ASP A 182 8.34 -32.87 -15.19
CA ASP A 182 8.92 -33.76 -16.19
C ASP A 182 7.94 -34.18 -17.29
N ILE A 183 6.65 -34.33 -16.94
CA ILE A 183 5.61 -34.69 -17.94
C ILE A 183 5.36 -33.51 -18.88
N SER A 184 5.35 -32.29 -18.35
CA SER A 184 5.23 -31.07 -19.16
C SER A 184 6.43 -30.86 -20.05
N ARG A 185 7.63 -31.07 -19.55
CA ARG A 185 8.90 -31.00 -20.32
C ARG A 185 8.87 -31.99 -21.49
N ALA A 186 8.62 -33.27 -21.21
CA ALA A 186 8.57 -34.31 -22.25
C ALA A 186 7.47 -34.08 -23.30
N SER A 187 6.29 -33.60 -22.85
CA SER A 187 5.22 -33.22 -23.76
C SER A 187 5.61 -32.01 -24.66
N PHE A 188 6.27 -31.02 -24.08
CA PHE A 188 6.69 -29.82 -24.83
C PHE A 188 7.78 -30.18 -25.87
N GLU A 189 8.80 -30.94 -25.50
CA GLU A 189 9.82 -31.42 -26.43
C GLU A 189 9.24 -32.19 -27.61
N ALA A 190 8.25 -33.05 -27.33
CA ALA A 190 7.58 -33.84 -28.37
C ALA A 190 6.67 -33.00 -29.29
N THR A 191 6.01 -31.96 -28.76
CA THR A 191 5.06 -31.15 -29.53
C THR A 191 5.68 -29.90 -30.15
N HIS A 192 6.83 -29.41 -29.61
CA HIS A 192 7.54 -28.22 -30.07
C HIS A 192 9.04 -28.49 -30.28
N PRO A 193 9.40 -29.53 -31.08
CA PRO A 193 10.80 -29.91 -31.21
C PRO A 193 11.66 -28.80 -31.86
N ASP A 194 11.11 -28.01 -32.77
CA ASP A 194 11.83 -26.90 -33.40
C ASP A 194 12.17 -25.80 -32.38
N PHE A 195 11.27 -25.49 -31.45
CA PHE A 195 11.51 -24.54 -30.38
C PHE A 195 12.63 -25.06 -29.45
N TYR A 196 12.49 -26.30 -28.98
CA TYR A 196 13.47 -26.92 -28.09
C TYR A 196 14.86 -26.97 -28.73
N ASN A 197 14.96 -27.45 -29.97
CA ASN A 197 16.21 -27.52 -30.70
C ASN A 197 16.83 -26.12 -30.90
N ARG A 198 16.01 -25.11 -31.16
CA ARG A 198 16.49 -23.74 -31.36
C ARG A 198 17.08 -23.15 -30.08
N ILE A 199 16.54 -23.46 -28.90
CA ILE A 199 17.17 -23.07 -27.61
C ILE A 199 18.55 -23.73 -27.48
N CYS A 200 18.66 -25.02 -27.80
CA CYS A 200 19.95 -25.75 -27.78
C CYS A 200 20.96 -25.11 -28.76
N GLU A 201 20.54 -24.82 -29.98
CA GLU A 201 21.38 -24.19 -31.00
C GLU A 201 21.87 -22.80 -30.56
N LEU A 202 20.98 -21.98 -29.99
CA LEU A 202 21.35 -20.65 -29.49
C LEU A 202 22.35 -20.75 -28.36
N ARG A 203 22.16 -21.69 -27.41
CA ARG A 203 23.11 -21.99 -26.35
C ARG A 203 24.49 -22.33 -26.93
N ASP A 204 24.55 -23.27 -27.87
CA ASP A 204 25.79 -23.76 -28.46
C ASP A 204 26.46 -22.67 -29.28
N GLN A 205 25.71 -21.86 -30.05
CA GLN A 205 26.22 -20.72 -30.83
C GLN A 205 26.84 -19.64 -29.91
N ILE A 206 26.14 -19.27 -28.81
CA ILE A 206 26.63 -18.28 -27.86
C ILE A 206 27.88 -18.76 -27.16
N ARG A 207 27.96 -20.05 -26.75
CA ARG A 207 29.13 -20.63 -26.08
C ARG A 207 30.33 -20.80 -27.02
N ALA A 208 30.10 -21.12 -28.30
CA ALA A 208 31.13 -21.20 -29.31
C ALA A 208 31.74 -19.83 -29.66
N ASN A 209 31.00 -18.75 -29.42
CA ASN A 209 31.52 -17.39 -29.54
C ASN A 209 32.11 -16.95 -28.20
N GLU A 210 33.40 -17.24 -27.99
CA GLU A 210 34.09 -16.97 -26.73
C GLU A 210 34.05 -15.50 -26.31
N GLU A 211 34.13 -14.58 -27.26
CA GLU A 211 34.05 -13.14 -27.01
C GLU A 211 32.63 -12.75 -26.49
N LEU A 212 31.58 -13.23 -27.12
CA LEU A 212 30.21 -13.01 -26.67
C LEU A 212 29.96 -13.64 -25.30
N ALA A 213 30.41 -14.89 -25.10
CA ALA A 213 30.25 -15.57 -23.83
C ALA A 213 30.97 -14.84 -22.68
N ALA A 214 32.19 -14.34 -22.93
CA ALA A 214 32.94 -13.53 -21.97
C ALA A 214 32.25 -12.19 -21.70
N ARG A 215 31.73 -11.52 -22.75
CA ARG A 215 30.95 -10.28 -22.64
C ARG A 215 29.73 -10.47 -21.76
N ILE A 216 28.97 -11.54 -21.96
CA ILE A 216 27.79 -11.87 -21.14
C ILE A 216 28.19 -12.04 -19.68
N ARG A 217 29.21 -12.84 -19.35
CA ARG A 217 29.68 -13.03 -17.97
C ARG A 217 30.11 -11.72 -17.33
N TYR A 218 30.86 -10.90 -18.05
CA TYR A 218 31.33 -9.60 -17.58
C TYR A 218 30.18 -8.65 -17.25
N LYS A 219 29.22 -8.47 -18.16
CA LYS A 219 28.08 -7.57 -17.95
C LYS A 219 27.17 -8.02 -16.81
N TYR A 220 27.08 -9.32 -16.53
CA TYR A 220 26.29 -9.85 -15.40
C TYR A 220 27.12 -10.08 -14.12
N SER A 221 28.37 -9.62 -14.06
CA SER A 221 29.13 -9.52 -12.80
C SER A 221 28.67 -8.34 -11.94
N ILE A 222 27.95 -7.39 -12.51
CA ILE A 222 27.24 -6.30 -11.85
C ILE A 222 25.72 -6.46 -12.04
N LYS A 223 24.93 -5.66 -11.34
CA LYS A 223 23.48 -5.58 -11.61
C LYS A 223 23.25 -5.08 -13.04
N ASN A 224 22.54 -5.84 -13.85
CA ASN A 224 22.20 -5.48 -15.22
C ASN A 224 20.84 -6.06 -15.62
N VAL A 225 19.93 -5.19 -16.03
CA VAL A 225 18.62 -5.52 -16.60
C VAL A 225 18.38 -4.78 -17.94
N THR A 226 19.46 -4.33 -18.58
CA THR A 226 19.39 -3.75 -19.94
C THR A 226 19.30 -4.87 -20.96
N GLY A 227 18.21 -4.93 -21.72
CA GLY A 227 17.97 -5.97 -22.72
C GLY A 227 17.39 -7.26 -22.13
N LEU A 228 17.40 -8.35 -22.91
CA LEU A 228 17.01 -9.68 -22.43
C LEU A 228 18.18 -10.36 -21.71
N ASN A 229 17.86 -11.13 -20.70
CA ASN A 229 18.84 -11.90 -19.94
C ASN A 229 19.45 -13.02 -20.77
N LEU A 230 20.69 -12.83 -21.24
CA LEU A 230 21.45 -13.87 -21.97
C LEU A 230 22.27 -14.78 -21.06
N LEU A 231 22.40 -14.48 -19.76
CA LEU A 231 23.19 -15.25 -18.81
C LEU A 231 22.81 -16.74 -18.76
N PRO A 232 21.54 -17.14 -18.88
CA PRO A 232 21.12 -18.54 -18.86
C PRO A 232 21.84 -19.40 -19.90
N PHE A 233 22.12 -18.89 -21.09
CA PHE A 233 22.79 -19.62 -22.16
C PHE A 233 24.22 -20.01 -21.81
N VAL A 234 24.93 -19.22 -21.01
CA VAL A 234 26.29 -19.50 -20.58
C VAL A 234 26.36 -20.22 -19.24
N ARG A 235 25.24 -20.24 -18.48
CA ARG A 235 25.16 -20.78 -17.13
C ARG A 235 24.61 -22.20 -17.07
N PHE A 236 23.56 -22.51 -17.87
CA PHE A 236 22.80 -23.76 -17.80
C PHE A 236 22.98 -24.64 -19.04
N ASP A 237 23.05 -25.95 -18.82
CA ASP A 237 23.09 -26.93 -19.89
C ASP A 237 21.69 -27.40 -20.31
N ASP A 238 20.77 -27.50 -19.34
CA ASP A 238 19.38 -27.90 -19.57
C ASP A 238 18.59 -26.77 -20.28
N PRO A 239 18.00 -27.03 -21.45
CA PRO A 239 17.17 -26.05 -22.17
C PRO A 239 15.98 -25.54 -21.38
N PHE A 240 15.38 -26.35 -20.49
CA PHE A 240 14.26 -25.93 -19.67
C PHE A 240 14.66 -24.97 -18.55
N ASP A 241 15.88 -25.12 -18.00
CA ASP A 241 16.45 -24.16 -17.08
C ASP A 241 16.74 -22.84 -17.81
N ILE A 242 17.23 -22.90 -19.04
CA ILE A 242 17.43 -21.71 -19.89
C ILE A 242 16.08 -21.01 -20.11
N ILE A 243 15.04 -21.73 -20.54
CA ILE A 243 13.69 -21.17 -20.79
C ILE A 243 13.15 -20.52 -19.50
N ALA A 244 13.27 -21.18 -18.35
CA ALA A 244 12.78 -20.62 -17.09
C ALA A 244 13.46 -19.30 -16.74
N HIS A 245 14.79 -19.24 -16.85
CA HIS A 245 15.57 -18.06 -16.47
C HIS A 245 15.49 -16.92 -17.51
N LEU A 246 15.16 -17.22 -18.78
CA LEU A 246 14.84 -16.19 -19.77
C LEU A 246 13.59 -15.38 -19.44
N MET A 247 12.71 -15.89 -18.57
CA MET A 247 11.55 -15.12 -18.07
C MET A 247 11.97 -13.97 -17.16
N VAL A 248 13.07 -14.14 -16.44
CA VAL A 248 13.59 -13.13 -15.51
C VAL A 248 14.19 -11.98 -16.31
N GLY A 249 13.62 -10.77 -16.16
CA GLY A 249 14.02 -9.58 -16.91
C GLY A 249 13.42 -9.50 -18.33
N SER A 250 12.49 -10.39 -18.71
CA SER A 250 11.85 -10.35 -20.02
C SER A 250 10.74 -9.31 -20.16
N GLU A 251 10.31 -8.69 -19.08
CA GLU A 251 9.30 -7.61 -19.06
C GLU A 251 7.99 -7.96 -19.81
N GLY A 252 7.62 -9.25 -19.81
CA GLY A 252 6.43 -9.74 -20.51
C GLY A 252 6.53 -9.75 -22.04
N THR A 253 7.75 -9.68 -22.59
CA THR A 253 7.97 -9.72 -24.04
C THR A 253 8.09 -11.13 -24.59
N LEU A 254 8.29 -12.16 -23.75
CA LEU A 254 8.52 -13.54 -24.19
C LEU A 254 7.30 -14.45 -23.92
N ALA A 255 6.72 -14.38 -22.73
CA ALA A 255 5.59 -15.22 -22.33
C ALA A 255 4.82 -14.59 -21.16
N PHE A 256 3.68 -15.17 -20.80
CA PHE A 256 3.00 -14.90 -19.53
C PHE A 256 3.54 -15.84 -18.45
N LEU A 257 3.93 -15.30 -17.29
CA LEU A 257 4.35 -16.07 -16.13
C LEU A 257 3.12 -16.40 -15.28
N SER A 258 2.68 -17.67 -15.25
CA SER A 258 1.52 -18.09 -14.48
C SER A 258 1.85 -18.60 -13.07
N GLN A 259 3.07 -19.14 -12.89
CA GLN A 259 3.57 -19.62 -11.61
C GLN A 259 5.10 -19.65 -11.60
N ILE A 260 5.69 -19.46 -10.42
CA ILE A 260 7.14 -19.51 -10.22
C ILE A 260 7.49 -20.25 -8.94
N THR A 261 8.50 -21.10 -8.98
CA THR A 261 9.09 -21.73 -7.78
C THR A 261 10.47 -21.13 -7.53
N MET A 262 10.69 -20.64 -6.32
CA MET A 262 11.91 -19.93 -5.92
C MET A 262 12.45 -20.48 -4.60
N ARG A 263 13.76 -20.39 -4.39
CA ARG A 263 14.38 -20.60 -3.07
C ARG A 263 13.98 -19.44 -2.15
N THR A 264 13.74 -19.76 -0.89
CA THR A 264 13.60 -18.78 0.18
C THR A 264 14.95 -18.48 0.80
N GLU A 265 15.11 -17.32 1.39
CA GLU A 265 16.28 -16.97 2.16
C GLU A 265 16.03 -17.02 3.67
N TYR A 266 17.10 -17.24 4.44
CA TYR A 266 17.07 -17.13 5.89
C TYR A 266 16.94 -15.65 6.31
N ASP A 267 16.03 -15.34 7.22
CA ASP A 267 15.91 -13.98 7.79
C ASP A 267 16.71 -13.91 9.10
N TYR A 268 17.86 -13.28 9.03
CA TYR A 268 18.81 -13.21 10.14
C TYR A 268 18.19 -12.44 11.33
N PRO A 269 18.16 -13.02 12.55
CA PRO A 269 17.54 -12.42 13.72
C PRO A 269 18.34 -11.25 14.31
N TYR A 270 19.66 -11.25 14.15
CA TYR A 270 20.54 -10.21 14.70
C TYR A 270 21.00 -9.27 13.58
N LYS A 271 20.81 -7.98 13.78
CA LYS A 271 21.11 -6.92 12.81
C LYS A 271 21.77 -5.75 13.52
N ALA A 272 22.73 -5.12 12.89
CA ALA A 272 23.30 -3.85 13.33
C ALA A 272 23.51 -2.93 12.12
N SER A 273 23.27 -1.63 12.32
CA SER A 273 23.48 -0.63 11.28
C SER A 273 24.29 0.55 11.82
N ALA A 274 25.04 1.19 10.92
CA ALA A 274 25.74 2.45 11.19
C ALA A 274 25.53 3.43 10.04
N MET A 275 25.44 4.73 10.36
CA MET A 275 25.49 5.80 9.38
C MET A 275 26.89 6.41 9.41
N LEU A 276 27.67 6.15 8.38
CA LEU A 276 29.08 6.57 8.25
C LEU A 276 29.12 7.87 7.45
N TYR A 277 29.76 8.93 7.96
CA TYR A 277 29.85 10.23 7.27
C TYR A 277 31.27 10.53 6.84
N PHE A 278 31.44 10.80 5.56
CA PHE A 278 32.72 11.14 4.93
C PHE A 278 32.66 12.57 4.35
N THR A 279 33.79 13.28 4.38
CA THR A 279 33.87 14.63 3.81
C THR A 279 34.19 14.65 2.31
N SER A 280 34.29 13.46 1.69
CA SER A 280 34.55 13.26 0.26
C SER A 280 33.74 12.08 -0.24
N ILE A 281 33.02 12.26 -1.35
CA ILE A 281 32.26 11.20 -2.00
C ILE A 281 33.20 10.07 -2.48
N LYS A 282 34.41 10.39 -2.93
CA LYS A 282 35.40 9.41 -3.34
C LYS A 282 35.88 8.54 -2.18
N ASP A 283 36.08 9.14 -1.00
CA ASP A 283 36.49 8.38 0.19
C ASP A 283 35.37 7.51 0.72
N ALA A 284 34.11 7.99 0.65
CA ALA A 284 32.94 7.18 0.93
C ALA A 284 32.88 5.93 0.00
N CYS A 285 33.07 6.13 -1.30
CA CYS A 285 33.10 5.02 -2.27
C CYS A 285 34.28 4.07 -2.03
N ARG A 286 35.49 4.57 -1.73
CA ARG A 286 36.65 3.71 -1.38
C ARG A 286 36.40 2.87 -0.14
N ALA A 287 35.74 3.43 0.87
CA ALA A 287 35.34 2.69 2.05
C ALA A 287 34.35 1.58 1.70
N VAL A 288 33.39 1.84 0.80
CA VAL A 288 32.46 0.81 0.31
C VAL A 288 33.21 -0.31 -0.44
N VAL A 289 34.17 0.02 -1.32
CA VAL A 289 35.03 -0.95 -2.01
C VAL A 289 35.74 -1.84 -1.02
N ALA A 290 36.36 -1.25 0.02
CA ALA A 290 37.06 -2.00 1.06
C ALA A 290 36.10 -2.91 1.87
N MET A 291 34.93 -2.41 2.22
CA MET A 291 33.93 -3.18 2.97
C MET A 291 33.36 -4.36 2.16
N LYS A 292 33.27 -4.27 0.83
CA LYS A 292 32.78 -5.35 -0.03
C LYS A 292 33.65 -6.58 0.02
N GLU A 293 34.95 -6.40 0.20
CA GLU A 293 35.95 -7.51 0.26
C GLU A 293 35.91 -8.29 1.59
N LEU A 294 35.22 -7.72 2.62
CA LEU A 294 35.16 -8.37 3.92
C LEU A 294 34.33 -9.65 3.87
N SER A 295 34.93 -10.76 4.27
CA SER A 295 34.24 -12.05 4.36
C SER A 295 34.75 -12.84 5.55
N ASN A 296 33.93 -13.75 6.08
CA ASN A 296 34.35 -14.69 7.12
C ASN A 296 34.98 -15.94 6.49
N ASP A 297 35.77 -16.68 7.28
CA ASP A 297 36.53 -17.83 6.84
C ASP A 297 35.73 -19.15 6.78
N ASN A 298 34.38 -19.09 6.92
CA ASN A 298 33.57 -20.30 6.92
C ASN A 298 33.42 -20.90 5.52
N ALA A 299 34.35 -21.78 5.16
CA ALA A 299 34.39 -22.46 3.86
C ALA A 299 33.13 -23.32 3.57
N SER A 300 32.34 -23.68 4.59
CA SER A 300 31.12 -24.47 4.44
C SER A 300 29.89 -23.58 4.15
N ALA A 301 29.98 -22.28 4.36
CA ALA A 301 28.89 -21.33 4.13
C ALA A 301 28.80 -20.93 2.65
N SER A 302 27.62 -20.54 2.21
CA SER A 302 27.44 -19.92 0.88
C SER A 302 28.27 -18.65 0.77
N GLU A 303 28.57 -18.21 -0.45
CA GLU A 303 29.26 -16.94 -0.67
C GLU A 303 28.50 -15.77 -0.01
N ALA A 304 27.17 -15.74 -0.12
CA ALA A 304 26.33 -14.74 0.50
C ALA A 304 26.39 -14.75 2.04
N ASP A 305 26.42 -15.94 2.64
CA ASP A 305 26.57 -16.07 4.11
C ASP A 305 27.95 -15.59 4.60
N ARG A 306 28.99 -15.78 3.80
CA ARG A 306 30.37 -15.36 4.14
C ARG A 306 30.56 -13.84 4.09
N LYS A 307 29.81 -13.10 3.30
CA LYS A 307 29.91 -11.63 3.25
C LYS A 307 29.51 -11.02 4.58
N ILE A 308 30.41 -10.24 5.17
CA ILE A 308 30.22 -9.59 6.48
C ILE A 308 29.26 -8.39 6.33
N VAL A 309 29.49 -7.53 5.35
CA VAL A 309 28.59 -6.41 5.04
C VAL A 309 27.47 -6.90 4.15
N LYS A 310 26.23 -6.74 4.61
CA LYS A 310 25.03 -7.19 3.89
C LYS A 310 24.38 -6.07 3.06
N GLY A 311 24.76 -4.83 3.31
CA GLY A 311 24.28 -3.69 2.55
C GLY A 311 25.06 -2.42 2.87
N ALA A 312 25.28 -1.58 1.86
CA ALA A 312 25.84 -0.25 2.00
C ALA A 312 25.12 0.71 1.03
N GLU A 313 24.40 1.67 1.59
CA GLU A 313 23.63 2.68 0.88
C GLU A 313 24.36 4.00 0.90
N LEU A 314 24.78 4.47 -0.25
CA LEU A 314 25.39 5.82 -0.38
C LEU A 314 24.28 6.87 -0.47
N LEU A 315 24.49 8.00 0.21
CA LEU A 315 23.63 9.19 0.20
C LEU A 315 24.53 10.41 -0.02
N ASP A 316 24.38 11.09 -1.15
CA ASP A 316 25.12 12.32 -1.42
C ASP A 316 24.60 13.49 -0.56
N TYR A 317 25.33 14.62 -0.58
CA TYR A 317 24.97 15.80 0.23
C TYR A 317 23.58 16.37 -0.11
N LYS A 318 23.11 16.23 -1.35
CA LYS A 318 21.79 16.69 -1.76
C LYS A 318 20.70 15.78 -1.19
N SER A 319 20.94 14.47 -1.16
CA SER A 319 20.09 13.49 -0.48
C SER A 319 19.95 13.82 1.00
N LEU A 320 21.08 14.05 1.69
CA LEU A 320 21.11 14.43 3.11
C LEU A 320 20.42 15.77 3.38
N SER A 321 20.65 16.75 2.51
CA SER A 321 19.99 18.06 2.57
C SER A 321 18.47 17.95 2.41
N SER A 322 18.01 17.09 1.52
CA SER A 322 16.58 16.92 1.21
C SER A 322 15.78 16.44 2.42
N VAL A 323 16.38 15.64 3.29
CA VAL A 323 15.76 15.08 4.50
C VAL A 323 16.15 15.82 5.77
N GLU A 324 16.83 16.96 5.64
CA GLU A 324 17.29 17.79 6.76
C GLU A 324 18.13 16.98 7.78
N ASP A 325 19.05 16.13 7.27
CA ASP A 325 19.90 15.30 8.11
C ASP A 325 20.66 16.14 9.15
N PRO A 326 20.59 15.81 10.46
CA PRO A 326 21.16 16.64 11.50
C PRO A 326 22.70 16.79 11.42
N VAL A 327 23.40 15.75 10.95
CA VAL A 327 24.85 15.76 10.79
C VAL A 327 25.24 16.65 9.62
N TYR A 328 24.52 16.55 8.50
CA TYR A 328 24.68 17.43 7.36
C TYR A 328 24.42 18.91 7.72
N LEU A 329 23.33 19.18 8.43
CA LEU A 329 23.01 20.56 8.85
C LEU A 329 24.08 21.15 9.75
N LYS A 330 24.66 20.36 10.65
CA LYS A 330 25.78 20.77 11.49
C LYS A 330 27.03 21.06 10.64
N TYR A 331 27.42 20.13 9.77
CA TYR A 331 28.57 20.29 8.89
C TYR A 331 28.49 21.53 8.01
N LYS A 332 27.31 21.82 7.45
CA LYS A 332 27.04 23.01 6.65
C LYS A 332 27.24 24.34 7.41
N GLN A 333 27.16 24.33 8.75
CA GLN A 333 27.45 25.49 9.57
C GLN A 333 28.97 25.68 9.81
N GLU A 334 29.75 24.61 9.70
CA GLU A 334 31.19 24.59 10.01
C GLU A 334 32.06 24.88 8.77
N VAL A 335 31.54 24.62 7.55
CA VAL A 335 32.32 24.74 6.30
C VAL A 335 31.61 25.63 5.28
N ALA A 336 32.40 26.30 4.44
CA ALA A 336 31.88 27.18 3.37
C ALA A 336 31.23 26.37 2.23
N ASP A 337 31.73 25.15 1.93
CA ASP A 337 31.21 24.24 0.93
C ASP A 337 31.00 22.87 1.55
N ALA A 338 29.74 22.51 1.72
CA ALA A 338 29.32 21.22 2.27
C ALA A 338 29.04 20.14 1.20
N SER A 339 29.33 20.38 -0.07
CA SER A 339 29.04 19.50 -1.19
C SER A 339 29.81 18.17 -1.16
N GLY A 340 30.88 18.08 -0.37
CA GLY A 340 31.66 16.86 -0.18
C GLY A 340 31.04 15.86 0.80
N LEU A 341 30.16 16.30 1.74
CA LEU A 341 29.66 15.41 2.76
C LEU A 341 28.77 14.33 2.15
N THR A 342 29.14 13.09 2.41
CA THR A 342 28.45 11.92 1.90
C THR A 342 28.27 10.92 3.04
N ALA A 343 27.09 10.32 3.15
CA ALA A 343 26.85 9.26 4.12
C ALA A 343 26.79 7.88 3.44
N VAL A 344 27.21 6.86 4.19
CA VAL A 344 27.04 5.46 3.83
C VAL A 344 26.32 4.76 4.98
N LEU A 345 25.05 4.37 4.74
CA LEU A 345 24.29 3.55 5.68
C LEU A 345 24.70 2.08 5.47
N THR A 346 25.41 1.54 6.43
CA THR A 346 25.98 0.19 6.38
C THR A 346 25.19 -0.74 7.30
N GLU A 347 24.88 -1.96 6.84
CA GLU A 347 24.18 -2.99 7.61
C GLU A 347 24.97 -4.31 7.60
N THR A 348 25.06 -4.93 8.78
CA THR A 348 25.52 -6.33 8.95
C THR A 348 24.46 -7.15 9.66
N LYS A 349 24.41 -8.44 9.36
CA LYS A 349 23.44 -9.40 9.92
C LYS A 349 24.15 -10.69 10.27
N ALA A 350 23.65 -11.37 11.31
CA ALA A 350 24.23 -12.60 11.81
C ALA A 350 23.18 -13.58 12.34
N ARG A 351 23.56 -14.86 12.47
CA ARG A 351 22.75 -15.92 13.06
C ARG A 351 22.79 -15.90 14.59
N THR A 352 23.90 -15.43 15.15
CA THR A 352 24.11 -15.31 16.60
C THR A 352 24.58 -13.91 16.95
N ARG A 353 24.48 -13.57 18.24
CA ARG A 353 24.95 -12.29 18.75
C ARG A 353 26.47 -12.17 18.70
N GLU A 354 27.17 -13.24 19.01
CA GLU A 354 28.64 -13.32 18.97
C GLU A 354 29.17 -13.10 17.55
N GLU A 355 28.50 -13.70 16.55
CA GLU A 355 28.82 -13.47 15.14
C GLU A 355 28.59 -12.00 14.74
N LEU A 356 27.50 -11.39 15.22
CA LEU A 356 27.22 -9.97 14.96
C LEU A 356 28.31 -9.06 15.53
N GLU A 357 28.73 -9.30 16.78
CA GLU A 357 29.79 -8.53 17.44
C GLU A 357 31.14 -8.68 16.72
N GLN A 358 31.45 -9.90 16.26
CA GLN A 358 32.63 -10.15 15.44
C GLN A 358 32.57 -9.41 14.10
N ASN A 359 31.45 -9.46 13.42
CA ASN A 359 31.26 -8.77 12.15
C ASN A 359 31.46 -7.26 12.31
N ILE A 360 30.88 -6.66 13.35
CA ILE A 360 31.05 -5.24 13.67
C ILE A 360 32.53 -4.91 13.87
N SER A 361 33.25 -5.71 14.68
CA SER A 361 34.66 -5.50 14.95
C SER A 361 35.52 -5.51 13.69
N VAL A 362 35.26 -6.44 12.77
CA VAL A 362 35.97 -6.53 11.48
C VAL A 362 35.71 -5.32 10.60
N ILE A 363 34.43 -4.84 10.55
CA ILE A 363 34.07 -3.65 9.78
C ILE A 363 34.74 -2.40 10.37
N GLU A 364 34.70 -2.24 11.70
CA GLU A 364 35.32 -1.10 12.37
C GLU A 364 36.86 -1.08 12.17
N GLU A 365 37.52 -2.25 12.19
CA GLU A 365 38.96 -2.35 11.90
C GLU A 365 39.27 -1.89 10.47
N CYS A 366 38.51 -2.34 9.48
CA CYS A 366 38.63 -1.90 8.09
C CYS A 366 38.46 -0.39 7.98
N LEU A 367 37.47 0.18 8.66
CA LEU A 367 37.16 1.61 8.61
C LEU A 367 38.18 2.52 9.29
N LYS A 368 39.08 2.00 10.14
CA LYS A 368 40.17 2.81 10.74
C LYS A 368 41.14 3.41 9.71
N THR A 369 41.18 2.88 8.51
CA THR A 369 41.99 3.41 7.41
C THR A 369 41.38 4.61 6.72
N PHE A 370 40.13 4.95 7.04
CA PHE A 370 39.37 6.04 6.45
C PHE A 370 39.04 7.13 7.49
N SER A 371 39.04 8.39 7.05
CA SER A 371 38.66 9.51 7.90
C SER A 371 37.17 9.75 7.82
N THR A 372 36.43 9.53 8.90
CA THR A 372 35.01 9.86 9.03
C THR A 372 34.83 11.19 9.75
N TYR A 373 33.80 11.95 9.37
CA TYR A 373 33.50 13.25 10.00
C TYR A 373 33.05 13.10 11.45
N ILE A 374 32.31 12.05 11.77
CA ILE A 374 31.97 11.67 13.14
C ILE A 374 32.47 10.25 13.42
N PRO A 375 32.69 9.87 14.71
CA PRO A 375 33.09 8.50 15.05
C PRO A 375 32.14 7.44 14.49
N VAL A 376 32.69 6.31 14.05
CA VAL A 376 31.89 5.15 13.62
C VAL A 376 31.12 4.60 14.81
N HIS A 377 29.84 4.36 14.63
CA HIS A 377 28.97 3.80 15.66
C HIS A 377 27.96 2.81 15.04
N PHE A 378 28.17 1.52 15.30
CA PHE A 378 27.20 0.47 14.98
C PHE A 378 26.22 0.29 16.15
N THR A 379 24.95 0.17 15.85
CA THR A 379 23.91 -0.10 16.85
C THR A 379 23.05 -1.29 16.45
N ASP A 380 22.74 -2.17 17.41
CA ASP A 380 21.76 -3.25 17.28
C ASP A 380 20.39 -2.86 17.87
N GLN A 381 20.28 -1.63 18.43
CA GLN A 381 19.05 -1.13 18.99
C GLN A 381 18.08 -0.69 17.88
N GLN A 382 16.97 -1.40 17.77
CA GLN A 382 15.99 -1.17 16.69
C GLN A 382 15.47 0.27 16.65
N GLU A 383 15.26 0.90 17.82
CA GLU A 383 14.79 2.28 17.90
C GLU A 383 15.79 3.28 17.30
N GLU A 384 17.08 2.98 17.37
CA GLU A 384 18.15 3.80 16.84
C GLU A 384 18.39 3.55 15.36
N TYR A 385 18.65 2.31 14.95
CA TYR A 385 18.92 2.03 13.53
C TYR A 385 17.71 2.30 12.63
N SER A 386 16.49 2.20 13.15
CA SER A 386 15.28 2.58 12.38
C SER A 386 15.28 4.05 11.97
N LYS A 387 15.95 4.95 12.70
CA LYS A 387 16.10 6.36 12.32
C LYS A 387 17.01 6.50 11.10
N TYR A 388 18.09 5.72 11.01
CA TYR A 388 18.98 5.71 9.84
C TYR A 388 18.24 5.26 8.58
N TRP A 389 17.45 4.19 8.70
CA TRP A 389 16.61 3.70 7.61
C TRP A 389 15.47 4.66 7.25
N ALA A 390 14.95 5.42 8.23
CA ALA A 390 13.96 6.47 7.96
C ALA A 390 14.56 7.61 7.13
N ILE A 391 15.80 8.04 7.41
CA ILE A 391 16.54 9.01 6.60
C ILE A 391 16.63 8.51 5.15
N ARG A 392 17.12 7.29 4.92
CA ARG A 392 17.26 6.69 3.59
C ARG A 392 15.93 6.59 2.84
N SER A 393 14.88 6.12 3.49
CA SER A 393 13.55 5.97 2.88
C SER A 393 12.84 7.31 2.67
N GLY A 394 13.24 8.34 3.39
CA GLY A 394 12.70 9.70 3.32
C GLY A 394 13.17 10.50 2.10
N ILE A 395 14.27 10.12 1.43
CA ILE A 395 14.86 10.89 0.32
C ILE A 395 13.86 11.07 -0.83
N PHE A 396 13.30 9.97 -1.36
CA PHE A 396 12.35 10.05 -2.46
C PHE A 396 11.07 10.84 -2.12
N PRO A 397 10.42 10.62 -0.97
CA PRO A 397 9.31 11.46 -0.52
C PRO A 397 9.67 12.94 -0.39
N SER A 398 10.85 13.25 0.11
CA SER A 398 11.29 14.63 0.31
C SER A 398 11.52 15.35 -1.03
N VAL A 399 12.36 14.79 -1.90
CA VAL A 399 12.64 15.36 -3.23
C VAL A 399 11.35 15.48 -4.06
N GLY A 400 10.51 14.43 -4.08
CA GLY A 400 9.23 14.47 -4.77
C GLY A 400 8.22 15.44 -4.13
N GLY A 401 8.30 15.66 -2.81
CA GLY A 401 7.40 16.55 -2.07
C GLY A 401 7.72 18.04 -2.26
N THR A 402 8.96 18.41 -2.45
CA THR A 402 9.41 19.80 -2.64
C THR A 402 9.37 20.26 -4.09
N ARG A 403 9.21 19.34 -5.05
CA ARG A 403 9.24 19.68 -6.48
C ARG A 403 8.14 20.66 -6.88
N GLN A 404 8.41 21.41 -7.96
CA GLN A 404 7.43 22.33 -8.54
C GLN A 404 6.19 21.59 -9.06
N PRO A 405 4.99 22.14 -8.86
CA PRO A 405 3.77 21.60 -9.45
C PRO A 405 3.87 21.48 -10.98
N GLY A 406 3.31 20.42 -11.55
CA GLY A 406 3.38 20.15 -13.01
C GLY A 406 4.63 19.41 -13.46
N THR A 407 5.62 19.19 -12.58
CA THR A 407 6.79 18.34 -12.85
C THR A 407 6.52 16.89 -12.42
N THR A 408 7.27 15.95 -12.98
CA THR A 408 7.36 14.58 -12.48
C THR A 408 8.70 14.36 -11.79
N CYS A 409 8.75 13.34 -10.94
CA CYS A 409 9.96 12.89 -10.29
C CYS A 409 10.43 11.62 -11.02
N LEU A 410 11.52 11.71 -11.74
CA LEU A 410 12.14 10.60 -12.44
C LEU A 410 13.16 9.93 -11.52
N ILE A 411 13.20 8.60 -11.56
CA ILE A 411 14.22 7.81 -10.88
C ILE A 411 14.89 6.95 -11.95
N GLU A 412 16.08 7.34 -12.32
CA GLU A 412 16.95 6.57 -13.19
C GLU A 412 17.91 5.74 -12.35
N ASP A 413 18.41 4.64 -12.91
CA ASP A 413 19.38 3.79 -12.25
C ASP A 413 20.45 3.31 -13.21
N VAL A 414 21.68 3.28 -12.71
CA VAL A 414 22.86 2.80 -13.44
C VAL A 414 23.69 1.92 -12.53
N ALA A 415 24.52 1.05 -13.11
CA ALA A 415 25.49 0.30 -12.33
C ALA A 415 26.89 0.39 -12.94
N PHE A 416 27.88 0.42 -12.06
CA PHE A 416 29.30 0.43 -12.37
C PHE A 416 29.99 -0.76 -11.72
N HIS A 417 31.14 -1.16 -12.26
CA HIS A 417 32.02 -2.08 -11.55
C HIS A 417 32.54 -1.42 -10.28
N ILE A 418 32.69 -2.18 -9.23
CA ILE A 418 32.94 -1.63 -7.89
C ILE A 418 34.27 -0.83 -7.83
N GLU A 419 35.24 -1.22 -8.63
CA GLU A 419 36.56 -0.57 -8.72
C GLU A 419 36.46 0.86 -9.27
N ASP A 420 35.50 1.10 -10.18
CA ASP A 420 35.28 2.38 -10.83
C ASP A 420 34.42 3.34 -9.97
N LEU A 421 33.82 2.84 -8.91
CA LEU A 421 32.81 3.55 -8.14
C LEU A 421 33.24 4.96 -7.69
N PRO A 422 34.46 5.19 -7.17
CA PRO A 422 34.88 6.53 -6.72
C PRO A 422 34.86 7.58 -7.83
N GLU A 423 35.37 7.22 -9.00
CA GLU A 423 35.47 8.14 -10.14
C GLU A 423 34.11 8.26 -10.86
N ALA A 424 33.42 7.15 -11.09
CA ALA A 424 32.14 7.12 -11.78
C ALA A 424 31.04 7.92 -11.03
N THR A 425 31.03 7.85 -9.69
CA THR A 425 30.09 8.63 -8.88
C THR A 425 30.34 10.12 -9.00
N ALA A 426 31.61 10.54 -8.91
CA ALA A 426 31.97 11.96 -9.04
C ALA A 426 31.64 12.51 -10.44
N ASP A 427 31.93 11.72 -11.49
CA ASP A 427 31.61 12.09 -12.86
C ASP A 427 30.12 12.20 -13.11
N LEU A 428 29.32 11.25 -12.60
CA LEU A 428 27.86 11.28 -12.70
C LEU A 428 27.28 12.52 -12.01
N GLN A 429 27.80 12.86 -10.83
CA GLN A 429 27.37 14.07 -10.10
C GLN A 429 27.65 15.34 -10.90
N GLN A 430 28.84 15.45 -11.49
CA GLN A 430 29.21 16.58 -12.35
C GLN A 430 28.38 16.64 -13.64
N LEU A 431 28.11 15.50 -14.25
CA LEU A 431 27.31 15.40 -15.46
C LEU A 431 25.89 15.91 -15.23
N ILE A 432 25.21 15.46 -14.18
CA ILE A 432 23.86 15.89 -13.80
C ILE A 432 23.82 17.42 -13.56
N ALA A 433 24.80 17.95 -12.84
CA ALA A 433 24.91 19.37 -12.57
C ALA A 433 25.12 20.21 -13.85
N ARG A 434 25.93 19.74 -14.84
CA ARG A 434 26.13 20.42 -16.13
C ARG A 434 24.83 20.57 -16.93
N HIS A 435 23.86 19.65 -16.78
CA HIS A 435 22.56 19.73 -17.42
C HIS A 435 21.53 20.55 -16.61
N GLY A 436 21.98 21.26 -15.55
CA GLY A 436 21.14 22.17 -14.77
C GLY A 436 20.11 21.47 -13.88
N TYR A 437 20.41 20.25 -13.43
CA TYR A 437 19.59 19.55 -12.42
C TYR A 437 20.19 19.77 -11.02
N ASP A 438 20.08 21.00 -10.53
CA ASP A 438 20.69 21.41 -9.28
C ASP A 438 20.07 20.78 -8.04
N ASP A 439 18.83 20.30 -8.15
CA ASP A 439 18.08 19.62 -7.09
C ASP A 439 18.14 18.07 -7.20
N ALA A 440 18.87 17.53 -8.17
CA ALA A 440 19.01 16.09 -8.33
C ALA A 440 19.85 15.49 -7.20
N CYS A 441 19.42 14.32 -6.71
CA CYS A 441 20.10 13.54 -5.68
C CYS A 441 20.65 12.24 -6.25
N ILE A 442 21.84 11.84 -5.77
CA ILE A 442 22.42 10.51 -6.03
C ILE A 442 22.41 9.71 -4.74
N TYR A 443 21.80 8.54 -4.79
CA TYR A 443 21.80 7.58 -3.69
C TYR A 443 21.64 6.16 -4.24
N GLY A 444 21.96 5.13 -3.46
CA GLY A 444 21.70 3.76 -3.90
C GLY A 444 22.61 2.72 -3.32
N HIS A 445 22.51 1.54 -3.87
CA HIS A 445 23.12 0.30 -3.40
C HIS A 445 24.62 0.27 -3.76
N ALA A 446 25.43 1.09 -3.08
CA ALA A 446 26.84 1.29 -3.40
C ALA A 446 27.65 0.00 -3.32
N LEU A 447 27.29 -0.92 -2.41
CA LEU A 447 27.95 -2.23 -2.30
C LEU A 447 27.88 -3.04 -3.61
N GLU A 448 26.82 -2.79 -4.41
CA GLU A 448 26.60 -3.45 -5.70
C GLU A 448 26.93 -2.55 -6.90
N GLY A 449 27.55 -1.40 -6.67
CA GLY A 449 27.87 -0.43 -7.71
C GLY A 449 26.66 0.25 -8.35
N ASN A 450 25.46 0.08 -7.78
CA ASN A 450 24.20 0.54 -8.33
C ASN A 450 23.75 1.86 -7.70
N TYR A 451 23.56 2.87 -8.53
CA TYR A 451 23.05 4.17 -8.12
C TYR A 451 21.74 4.53 -8.76
N HIS A 452 20.88 5.16 -7.96
CA HIS A 452 19.70 5.89 -8.41
C HIS A 452 20.02 7.38 -8.42
N PHE A 453 19.56 8.06 -9.45
CA PHE A 453 19.52 9.52 -9.44
C PHE A 453 18.10 10.02 -9.67
N ILE A 454 17.67 10.94 -8.81
CA ILE A 454 16.33 11.52 -8.86
C ILE A 454 16.41 12.86 -9.56
N LEU A 455 15.55 13.05 -10.57
CA LEU A 455 15.41 14.27 -11.33
C LEU A 455 13.99 14.81 -11.21
N ASN A 456 13.83 16.10 -10.94
CA ASN A 456 12.57 16.80 -11.10
C ASN A 456 12.50 17.38 -12.51
N GLN A 457 11.59 16.85 -13.35
CA GLN A 457 11.52 17.13 -14.77
C GLN A 457 10.10 17.49 -15.20
N SER A 458 9.98 18.56 -16.00
CA SER A 458 8.81 18.85 -16.82
C SER A 458 9.06 18.40 -18.26
N PHE A 459 7.99 18.04 -18.95
CA PHE A 459 8.00 17.73 -20.38
C PHE A 459 7.00 18.61 -21.14
N SER A 460 6.76 19.81 -20.63
CA SER A 460 5.74 20.72 -21.19
C SER A 460 6.22 21.52 -22.39
N THR A 461 7.54 21.61 -22.58
CA THR A 461 8.16 22.33 -23.69
C THR A 461 9.22 21.49 -24.38
N ASP A 462 9.46 21.77 -25.68
CA ASP A 462 10.51 21.10 -26.45
C ASP A 462 11.91 21.28 -25.83
N ALA A 463 12.17 22.43 -25.21
CA ALA A 463 13.45 22.69 -24.52
C ALA A 463 13.65 21.78 -23.30
N GLU A 464 12.60 21.52 -22.52
CA GLU A 464 12.66 20.61 -21.38
C GLU A 464 12.84 19.16 -21.84
N VAL A 465 12.16 18.74 -22.92
CA VAL A 465 12.34 17.42 -23.53
C VAL A 465 13.78 17.27 -24.02
N LYS A 466 14.30 18.28 -24.73
CA LYS A 466 15.68 18.25 -25.21
C LYS A 466 16.70 18.20 -24.07
N ARG A 467 16.51 18.93 -22.99
CA ARG A 467 17.40 18.86 -21.82
C ARG A 467 17.50 17.43 -21.27
N TYR A 468 16.37 16.73 -21.16
CA TYR A 468 16.34 15.33 -20.73
C TYR A 468 17.00 14.39 -21.75
N GLU A 469 16.73 14.58 -23.05
CA GLU A 469 17.36 13.80 -24.13
C GLU A 469 18.89 13.97 -24.10
N ASP A 470 19.37 15.20 -23.97
CA ASP A 470 20.82 15.50 -23.92
C ASP A 470 21.47 14.88 -22.66
N LEU A 471 20.83 14.98 -21.51
CA LEU A 471 21.32 14.31 -20.29
C LEU A 471 21.43 12.79 -20.50
N MET A 472 20.38 12.13 -21.04
CA MET A 472 20.38 10.68 -21.21
C MET A 472 21.41 10.21 -22.24
N ASN A 473 21.67 11.00 -23.29
CA ASN A 473 22.75 10.73 -24.23
C ASN A 473 24.12 10.82 -23.56
N ASP A 474 24.35 11.80 -22.71
CA ASP A 474 25.62 11.95 -21.98
C ASP A 474 25.77 10.87 -20.88
N VAL A 475 24.69 10.49 -20.20
CA VAL A 475 24.68 9.36 -19.26
C VAL A 475 25.04 8.06 -19.99
N LYS A 476 24.44 7.81 -21.15
CA LYS A 476 24.78 6.65 -21.98
C LYS A 476 26.28 6.61 -22.29
N THR A 477 26.86 7.71 -22.73
CA THR A 477 28.29 7.82 -23.05
C THR A 477 29.17 7.60 -21.82
N LEU A 478 28.80 8.24 -20.68
CA LEU A 478 29.54 8.06 -19.43
C LEU A 478 29.52 6.60 -18.96
N VAL A 479 28.33 6.00 -18.91
CA VAL A 479 28.14 4.64 -18.35
C VAL A 479 28.76 3.58 -19.27
N VAL A 480 28.51 3.66 -20.59
CA VAL A 480 28.93 2.59 -21.52
C VAL A 480 30.35 2.79 -22.01
N ASP A 481 30.67 3.98 -22.59
CA ASP A 481 31.94 4.16 -23.26
C ASP A 481 33.12 4.35 -22.29
N LYS A 482 32.86 5.03 -21.14
CA LYS A 482 33.92 5.30 -20.18
C LYS A 482 34.10 4.18 -19.14
N TYR A 483 33.00 3.62 -18.63
CA TYR A 483 33.06 2.68 -17.49
C TYR A 483 32.55 1.28 -17.84
N ASP A 484 32.06 1.03 -19.03
CA ASP A 484 31.47 -0.25 -19.45
C ASP A 484 30.43 -0.81 -18.46
N GLY A 485 29.72 0.10 -17.80
CA GLY A 485 28.69 -0.19 -16.82
C GLY A 485 27.34 -0.63 -17.41
N SER A 486 26.28 -0.59 -16.64
CA SER A 486 24.91 -0.89 -17.07
C SER A 486 24.02 0.33 -17.03
N LEU A 487 23.25 0.56 -18.08
CA LEU A 487 22.27 1.65 -18.19
C LEU A 487 21.00 1.41 -17.38
N LYS A 488 20.74 0.17 -17.00
CA LYS A 488 19.67 -0.23 -16.07
C LYS A 488 20.14 -1.34 -15.16
N ALA A 489 20.23 -1.04 -13.88
CA ALA A 489 20.65 -1.98 -12.86
C ALA A 489 19.51 -2.88 -12.38
N GLU A 490 18.30 -2.29 -12.12
CA GLU A 490 17.18 -3.02 -11.53
C GLU A 490 15.77 -2.55 -11.98
N HIS A 491 15.61 -1.35 -12.58
CA HIS A 491 14.29 -0.81 -12.94
C HIS A 491 13.71 -1.40 -14.23
N GLY A 492 14.47 -2.22 -14.94
CA GLY A 492 14.10 -2.79 -16.24
C GLY A 492 14.36 -1.83 -17.41
N THR A 493 14.53 -2.40 -18.58
CA THR A 493 14.78 -1.66 -19.84
C THR A 493 13.59 -0.78 -20.22
N GLY A 494 12.40 -1.37 -20.25
CA GLY A 494 11.17 -0.70 -20.64
C GLY A 494 11.21 -0.08 -22.03
N ARG A 495 10.45 0.99 -22.19
CA ARG A 495 10.49 1.89 -23.36
C ARG A 495 11.61 2.91 -23.22
N ASN A 496 12.05 3.16 -21.98
CA ASN A 496 13.02 4.19 -21.64
C ASN A 496 14.40 3.88 -22.19
N MET A 497 14.88 2.64 -22.03
CA MET A 497 16.22 2.24 -22.46
C MET A 497 16.22 1.37 -23.74
N ALA A 498 15.06 1.04 -24.30
CA ALA A 498 14.98 0.24 -25.52
C ALA A 498 15.89 0.78 -26.68
N PRO A 499 16.03 2.10 -26.93
CA PRO A 499 16.91 2.60 -27.97
C PRO A 499 18.40 2.34 -27.72
N PHE A 500 18.79 2.11 -26.47
CA PHE A 500 20.19 2.02 -26.05
C PHE A 500 20.68 0.60 -25.82
N VAL A 501 19.82 -0.43 -25.91
CA VAL A 501 20.17 -1.85 -25.69
C VAL A 501 21.30 -2.28 -26.63
N LYS A 502 21.17 -2.02 -27.94
CA LYS A 502 22.21 -2.32 -28.91
C LYS A 502 23.52 -1.60 -28.65
N TYR A 503 23.45 -0.35 -28.17
CA TYR A 503 24.61 0.46 -27.84
C TYR A 503 25.40 -0.14 -26.65
N GLU A 504 24.73 -0.56 -25.60
CA GLU A 504 25.37 -1.16 -24.41
C GLU A 504 25.95 -2.54 -24.70
N TRP A 505 25.21 -3.37 -25.45
CA TRP A 505 25.56 -4.79 -25.61
C TRP A 505 26.39 -5.11 -26.85
N GLY A 506 26.38 -4.23 -27.85
CA GLY A 506 26.94 -4.48 -29.17
C GLY A 506 26.07 -5.37 -30.07
N GLU A 507 26.49 -5.53 -31.32
CA GLU A 507 25.73 -6.22 -32.34
C GLU A 507 25.45 -7.70 -32.02
N ALA A 508 26.49 -8.46 -31.66
CA ALA A 508 26.35 -9.91 -31.45
C ALA A 508 25.37 -10.28 -30.36
N ALA A 509 25.44 -9.58 -29.21
CA ALA A 509 24.51 -9.81 -28.11
C ALA A 509 23.09 -9.36 -28.46
N PHE A 510 22.94 -8.20 -29.13
CA PHE A 510 21.63 -7.69 -29.54
C PHE A 510 20.92 -8.62 -30.52
N GLU A 511 21.65 -9.18 -31.51
CA GLU A 511 21.08 -10.15 -32.45
C GLU A 511 20.73 -11.49 -31.76
N ALA A 512 21.50 -11.93 -30.77
CA ALA A 512 21.13 -13.07 -29.93
C ALA A 512 19.82 -12.79 -29.16
N MET A 513 19.66 -11.62 -28.56
CA MET A 513 18.41 -11.20 -27.88
C MET A 513 17.22 -11.18 -28.86
N LYS A 514 17.40 -10.68 -30.08
CA LYS A 514 16.37 -10.68 -31.14
C LYS A 514 16.00 -12.10 -31.55
N ALA A 515 16.97 -13.00 -31.67
CA ALA A 515 16.71 -14.40 -31.99
C ALA A 515 15.87 -15.08 -30.92
N VAL A 516 16.13 -14.79 -29.63
CA VAL A 516 15.29 -15.24 -28.51
C VAL A 516 13.88 -14.66 -28.64
N LYS A 517 13.74 -13.36 -28.83
CA LYS A 517 12.43 -12.70 -29.02
C LYS A 517 11.65 -13.32 -30.17
N GLN A 518 12.28 -13.53 -31.32
CA GLN A 518 11.64 -14.10 -32.49
C GLN A 518 11.18 -15.54 -32.27
N LEU A 519 11.91 -16.31 -31.45
CA LEU A 519 11.54 -17.68 -31.11
C LEU A 519 10.29 -17.73 -30.23
N PHE A 520 10.22 -16.88 -29.19
CA PHE A 520 9.10 -16.86 -28.26
C PHE A 520 7.85 -16.14 -28.80
N ASP A 521 8.05 -15.13 -29.62
CA ASP A 521 7.00 -14.25 -30.14
C ASP A 521 7.25 -13.93 -31.64
N PRO A 522 7.00 -14.91 -32.52
CA PRO A 522 7.30 -14.77 -33.94
C PRO A 522 6.57 -13.63 -34.67
N LYS A 523 5.43 -13.20 -34.12
CA LYS A 523 4.61 -12.10 -34.68
C LYS A 523 4.86 -10.75 -34.01
N GLY A 524 5.68 -10.71 -32.96
CA GLY A 524 5.98 -9.48 -32.23
C GLY A 524 4.78 -8.88 -31.48
N LEU A 525 3.87 -9.71 -30.96
CA LEU A 525 2.64 -9.27 -30.32
C LEU A 525 2.75 -9.05 -28.81
N LEU A 526 3.74 -9.67 -28.15
CA LEU A 526 3.91 -9.58 -26.71
C LEU A 526 4.71 -8.32 -26.33
N ASN A 527 4.05 -7.40 -25.65
CA ASN A 527 4.57 -6.15 -25.12
C ASN A 527 5.47 -5.36 -26.10
N PRO A 528 4.98 -5.02 -27.30
CA PRO A 528 5.81 -4.38 -28.33
C PRO A 528 6.32 -3.01 -27.89
N GLY A 529 7.55 -2.69 -28.31
CA GLY A 529 8.24 -1.43 -28.02
C GLY A 529 8.90 -1.39 -26.63
N VAL A 530 8.85 -2.49 -25.88
CA VAL A 530 9.59 -2.71 -24.65
C VAL A 530 10.79 -3.61 -24.95
N ILE A 531 11.97 -3.28 -24.43
CA ILE A 531 13.29 -3.89 -24.71
C ILE A 531 13.73 -3.67 -26.18
N PHE A 532 12.84 -3.91 -27.12
CA PHE A 532 13.10 -3.73 -28.57
C PHE A 532 12.20 -2.65 -29.12
N ASN A 533 12.79 -1.63 -29.75
CA ASN A 533 12.05 -0.55 -30.39
C ASN A 533 12.84 0.00 -31.57
N ASP A 534 12.20 0.06 -32.73
CA ASP A 534 12.82 0.58 -33.95
C ASP A 534 12.85 2.11 -33.98
N ASP A 535 12.08 2.77 -33.13
CA ASP A 535 12.07 4.23 -32.98
C ASP A 535 13.18 4.66 -31.98
N PRO A 536 14.26 5.28 -32.46
CA PRO A 536 15.38 5.68 -31.60
C PRO A 536 15.03 6.79 -30.62
N GLN A 537 13.87 7.43 -30.80
CA GLN A 537 13.35 8.48 -29.91
C GLN A 537 12.15 8.02 -29.07
N CYS A 538 11.90 6.72 -28.96
CA CYS A 538 10.73 6.25 -28.19
C CYS A 538 10.78 6.66 -26.71
N HIS A 539 11.97 6.87 -26.16
CA HIS A 539 12.19 7.29 -24.77
C HIS A 539 11.77 8.75 -24.48
N ILE A 540 11.61 9.57 -25.51
CA ILE A 540 11.17 10.98 -25.40
C ILE A 540 9.77 11.21 -25.99
N LYS A 541 8.95 10.17 -26.08
CA LYS A 541 7.59 10.24 -26.62
C LYS A 541 6.56 9.69 -25.64
N ASN A 542 5.30 10.05 -25.84
CA ASN A 542 4.17 9.55 -25.05
C ASN A 542 4.27 9.88 -23.55
N PHE A 543 4.77 11.05 -23.21
CA PHE A 543 4.87 11.50 -21.83
C PHE A 543 3.50 11.60 -21.17
N LYS A 544 3.49 11.32 -19.89
CA LYS A 544 2.32 11.44 -19.02
C LYS A 544 2.00 12.92 -18.80
N PRO A 545 0.82 13.41 -19.23
CA PRO A 545 0.40 14.76 -18.87
C PRO A 545 0.08 14.83 -17.38
N LEU A 546 0.56 15.87 -16.71
CA LEU A 546 0.34 16.13 -15.29
C LEU A 546 -0.36 17.49 -15.09
N PRO A 547 -1.58 17.69 -15.62
CA PRO A 547 -2.31 18.93 -15.44
C PRO A 547 -2.62 19.14 -13.95
N LEU A 548 -2.53 20.39 -13.52
CA LEU A 548 -2.85 20.78 -12.15
C LEU A 548 -4.36 20.82 -11.97
N MET A 549 -4.83 20.25 -10.89
CA MET A 549 -6.22 20.43 -10.43
C MET A 549 -6.31 21.76 -9.68
N PRO A 550 -7.38 22.55 -9.85
CA PRO A 550 -7.62 23.82 -9.17
C PRO A 550 -8.03 23.55 -7.71
N ILE A 551 -7.10 23.14 -6.89
CA ILE A 551 -7.29 22.85 -5.46
C ILE A 551 -6.62 23.99 -4.68
N ASP A 552 -7.36 24.54 -3.69
CA ASP A 552 -6.86 25.56 -2.81
C ASP A 552 -5.62 25.06 -2.03
N GLU A 553 -4.57 25.86 -1.95
CA GLU A 553 -3.32 25.53 -1.23
C GLU A 553 -3.55 25.28 0.26
N ALA A 554 -4.56 25.88 0.86
CA ALA A 554 -4.96 25.61 2.24
C ALA A 554 -5.75 24.30 2.41
N SER A 555 -6.15 23.65 1.32
CA SER A 555 -6.88 22.38 1.36
C SER A 555 -5.99 21.20 1.70
N PRO A 556 -6.45 20.26 2.55
CA PRO A 556 -5.76 18.99 2.77
C PRO A 556 -5.50 18.18 1.48
N ALA A 557 -6.29 18.44 0.43
CA ALA A 557 -6.17 17.78 -0.87
C ALA A 557 -5.13 18.44 -1.80
N GLU A 558 -4.50 19.56 -1.45
CA GLU A 558 -3.47 20.24 -2.28
C GLU A 558 -2.36 19.25 -2.69
N LYS A 559 -1.92 18.43 -1.75
CA LYS A 559 -0.90 17.39 -1.98
C LYS A 559 -1.21 16.44 -3.15
N VAL A 560 -2.47 16.33 -3.57
CA VAL A 560 -2.88 15.46 -4.70
C VAL A 560 -2.22 15.91 -6.00
N ASN A 561 -1.94 17.20 -6.19
CA ASN A 561 -1.19 17.73 -7.33
C ASN A 561 0.26 17.22 -7.38
N LYS A 562 0.81 16.77 -6.26
CA LYS A 562 2.14 16.15 -6.16
C LYS A 562 2.13 14.63 -6.44
N CYS A 563 1.01 14.03 -6.84
CA CYS A 563 0.95 12.62 -7.19
C CYS A 563 1.76 12.33 -8.47
N ILE A 564 2.64 11.32 -8.42
CA ILE A 564 3.42 10.82 -9.57
C ILE A 564 2.80 9.56 -10.19
N GLU A 565 1.65 9.14 -9.70
CA GLU A 565 0.90 7.97 -10.17
C GLU A 565 1.64 6.63 -9.98
N CYS A 566 2.53 6.50 -8.99
CA CYS A 566 3.35 5.32 -8.74
C CYS A 566 2.57 4.05 -8.35
N GLY A 567 1.35 4.18 -7.83
CA GLY A 567 0.49 3.03 -7.48
C GLY A 567 0.69 2.44 -6.09
N PHE A 568 1.65 2.91 -5.29
CA PHE A 568 1.92 2.36 -3.95
C PHE A 568 0.69 2.43 -3.02
N CYS A 569 -0.18 3.41 -3.21
CA CYS A 569 -1.42 3.55 -2.46
C CYS A 569 -2.48 2.48 -2.75
N GLU A 570 -2.34 1.70 -3.83
CA GLU A 570 -3.36 0.72 -4.26
C GLU A 570 -3.50 -0.48 -3.34
N VAL A 571 -2.44 -0.87 -2.63
CA VAL A 571 -2.46 -1.98 -1.67
C VAL A 571 -3.42 -1.73 -0.50
N ASN A 572 -3.50 -0.47 -0.05
CA ASN A 572 -4.38 -0.05 1.03
C ASN A 572 -5.75 0.46 0.55
N CYS A 573 -5.96 0.54 -0.77
CA CYS A 573 -7.23 0.99 -1.33
C CYS A 573 -8.23 -0.16 -1.41
N LEU A 574 -9.23 -0.15 -0.55
CA LEU A 574 -10.23 -1.23 -0.47
C LEU A 574 -11.06 -1.41 -1.76
N SER A 575 -11.23 -0.36 -2.57
CA SER A 575 -11.93 -0.45 -3.86
C SER A 575 -11.02 -0.83 -5.04
N CYS A 576 -9.71 -1.00 -4.80
CA CYS A 576 -8.79 -1.51 -5.81
C CYS A 576 -9.16 -2.95 -6.20
N GLY A 577 -9.41 -3.18 -7.48
CA GLY A 577 -9.90 -4.46 -8.00
C GLY A 577 -11.42 -4.65 -7.92
N PHE A 578 -12.14 -3.76 -7.26
CA PHE A 578 -13.62 -3.70 -7.29
C PHE A 578 -14.11 -2.67 -8.31
N THR A 579 -13.67 -1.43 -8.18
CA THR A 579 -14.02 -0.32 -9.07
C THR A 579 -12.77 0.42 -9.49
N LEU A 580 -12.55 1.65 -8.99
CA LEU A 580 -11.33 2.43 -9.20
C LEU A 580 -10.46 2.43 -7.96
N SER A 581 -9.15 2.43 -8.17
CA SER A 581 -8.17 2.62 -7.10
C SER A 581 -7.94 4.10 -6.78
N SER A 582 -7.19 4.37 -5.70
CA SER A 582 -6.74 5.72 -5.34
C SER A 582 -5.94 6.40 -6.47
N ARG A 583 -4.94 5.72 -7.06
CA ARG A 583 -4.18 6.22 -8.23
C ARG A 583 -5.11 6.56 -9.39
N GLN A 584 -5.99 5.64 -9.75
CA GLN A 584 -6.90 5.79 -10.88
C GLN A 584 -7.86 6.98 -10.71
N ARG A 585 -8.32 7.25 -9.47
CA ARG A 585 -9.14 8.43 -9.19
C ARG A 585 -8.40 9.73 -9.50
N ILE A 586 -7.13 9.82 -9.11
CA ILE A 586 -6.31 11.01 -9.36
C ILE A 586 -6.07 11.20 -10.86
N VAL A 587 -5.71 10.13 -11.59
CA VAL A 587 -5.52 10.16 -13.05
C VAL A 587 -6.75 10.71 -13.76
N LEU A 588 -7.92 10.21 -13.39
CA LEU A 588 -9.18 10.61 -14.00
C LEU A 588 -9.59 12.04 -13.64
N GLN A 589 -9.39 12.45 -12.41
CA GLN A 589 -9.71 13.82 -11.97
C GLN A 589 -8.76 14.87 -12.59
N ARG A 590 -7.51 14.52 -12.83
CA ARG A 590 -6.61 15.36 -13.61
C ARG A 590 -7.14 15.60 -15.02
N GLU A 591 -7.60 14.55 -15.71
CA GLU A 591 -8.14 14.69 -17.07
C GLU A 591 -9.47 15.45 -17.08
N ILE A 592 -10.35 15.18 -16.13
CA ILE A 592 -11.61 15.93 -15.95
C ILE A 592 -11.31 17.42 -15.69
N SER A 593 -10.35 17.73 -14.82
CA SER A 593 -9.91 19.10 -14.53
C SER A 593 -9.31 19.78 -15.75
N ARG A 594 -8.47 19.08 -16.52
CA ARG A 594 -7.89 19.59 -17.76
C ARG A 594 -8.97 19.95 -18.77
N LEU A 595 -9.97 19.09 -18.97
CA LEU A 595 -11.10 19.34 -19.89
C LEU A 595 -11.97 20.52 -19.41
N LYS A 596 -12.23 20.64 -18.10
CA LYS A 596 -12.94 21.78 -17.51
C LYS A 596 -12.20 23.10 -17.77
N GLN A 597 -10.89 23.12 -17.55
CA GLN A 597 -10.08 24.34 -17.71
C GLN A 597 -9.89 24.74 -19.18
N SER A 598 -9.71 23.77 -20.07
CA SER A 598 -9.49 24.03 -21.49
C SER A 598 -10.78 24.33 -22.29
N GLY A 599 -11.91 23.79 -21.83
CA GLY A 599 -13.19 23.88 -22.56
C GLY A 599 -13.18 23.17 -23.93
N THR A 600 -12.19 22.33 -24.23
CA THR A 600 -11.93 21.80 -25.58
C THR A 600 -12.89 20.70 -26.02
N ASP A 601 -13.43 19.89 -25.10
CA ASP A 601 -14.27 18.73 -25.43
C ASP A 601 -15.36 18.54 -24.34
N PRO A 602 -16.46 19.28 -24.42
CA PRO A 602 -17.53 19.24 -23.43
C PRO A 602 -18.32 17.92 -23.44
N GLU A 603 -18.38 17.22 -24.56
CA GLU A 603 -19.07 15.92 -24.66
C GLU A 603 -18.26 14.84 -23.90
N ARG A 604 -16.96 14.79 -24.11
CA ARG A 604 -16.05 13.91 -23.40
C ARG A 604 -16.02 14.21 -21.92
N LEU A 605 -16.01 15.48 -21.53
CA LEU A 605 -16.09 15.91 -20.14
C LEU A 605 -17.36 15.36 -19.47
N SER A 606 -18.52 15.59 -20.08
CA SER A 606 -19.81 15.11 -19.56
C SER A 606 -19.85 13.58 -19.43
N LEU A 607 -19.27 12.87 -20.43
CA LEU A 607 -19.16 11.41 -20.39
C LEU A 607 -18.32 10.92 -19.23
N LEU A 608 -17.12 11.49 -19.05
CA LEU A 608 -16.21 11.11 -17.97
C LEU A 608 -16.80 11.41 -16.58
N GLU A 609 -17.42 12.57 -16.39
CA GLU A 609 -18.09 12.91 -15.12
C GLU A 609 -19.22 11.94 -14.79
N LYS A 610 -20.04 11.60 -15.79
CA LYS A 610 -21.12 10.60 -15.64
C LYS A 610 -20.59 9.23 -15.27
N GLN A 611 -19.56 8.76 -15.99
CA GLN A 611 -18.94 7.46 -15.73
C GLN A 611 -18.20 7.43 -14.38
N TYR A 612 -17.59 8.54 -13.93
CA TYR A 612 -16.86 8.65 -12.68
C TYR A 612 -17.75 8.58 -11.43
N ARG A 613 -19.02 8.99 -11.54
CA ARG A 613 -19.92 9.19 -10.40
C ARG A 613 -19.98 8.02 -9.43
N TYR A 614 -20.18 6.80 -9.91
CA TYR A 614 -20.23 5.61 -9.07
C TYR A 614 -18.81 5.09 -8.74
N PRO A 615 -17.98 4.66 -9.70
CA PRO A 615 -16.71 4.01 -9.40
C PRO A 615 -15.66 4.94 -8.78
N GLY A 616 -15.70 6.22 -9.07
CA GLY A 616 -14.78 7.22 -8.53
C GLY A 616 -15.24 7.76 -7.19
N ASN A 617 -16.45 8.31 -7.13
CA ASN A 617 -16.95 9.02 -5.96
C ASN A 617 -17.64 8.11 -4.95
N GLN A 618 -18.59 7.25 -5.40
CA GLN A 618 -19.42 6.49 -4.44
C GLN A 618 -18.65 5.34 -3.78
N THR A 619 -17.72 4.74 -4.47
CA THR A 619 -16.93 3.61 -3.95
C THR A 619 -15.62 4.01 -3.27
N CYS A 620 -15.35 5.30 -3.07
CA CYS A 620 -14.30 5.75 -2.15
C CYS A 620 -14.85 5.76 -0.72
N ALA A 621 -14.21 5.02 0.17
CA ALA A 621 -14.60 5.00 1.58
C ALA A 621 -14.23 6.29 2.34
N GLY A 622 -13.27 7.07 1.83
CA GLY A 622 -12.72 8.22 2.54
C GLY A 622 -11.97 7.85 3.82
N ASP A 623 -11.50 6.60 3.91
CA ASP A 623 -10.83 6.07 5.11
C ASP A 623 -9.38 6.55 5.29
N GLY A 624 -8.78 7.11 4.24
CA GLY A 624 -7.44 7.65 4.24
C GLY A 624 -6.30 6.62 4.31
N LEU A 625 -6.57 5.30 4.31
CA LEU A 625 -5.52 4.28 4.37
C LEU A 625 -4.55 4.34 3.18
N CYS A 626 -4.98 4.88 2.05
CA CYS A 626 -4.12 5.08 0.88
C CYS A 626 -2.92 6.00 1.15
N SER A 627 -3.02 6.93 2.10
CA SER A 627 -1.90 7.80 2.48
C SER A 627 -0.78 7.05 3.21
N MET A 628 -1.09 5.97 3.92
CA MET A 628 -0.11 5.21 4.71
C MET A 628 0.97 4.53 3.85
N SER A 629 0.66 4.20 2.60
CA SER A 629 1.63 3.65 1.63
C SER A 629 2.07 4.68 0.60
N CYS A 630 1.55 5.90 0.65
CA CYS A 630 1.90 6.94 -0.31
C CYS A 630 3.19 7.64 0.13
N PRO A 631 4.28 7.64 -0.67
CA PRO A 631 5.50 8.36 -0.31
C PRO A 631 5.28 9.87 -0.13
N MET A 632 4.26 10.44 -0.80
CA MET A 632 3.87 11.86 -0.65
C MET A 632 2.80 12.08 0.42
N ASN A 633 2.43 11.05 1.18
CA ASN A 633 1.35 11.08 2.18
C ASN A 633 0.01 11.64 1.64
N ILE A 634 -0.33 11.30 0.38
CA ILE A 634 -1.55 11.78 -0.28
C ILE A 634 -2.75 10.95 0.15
N ASN A 635 -3.74 11.60 0.75
CA ASN A 635 -5.04 11.04 1.04
C ASN A 635 -6.02 11.32 -0.12
N THR A 636 -6.34 10.31 -0.92
CA THR A 636 -7.34 10.46 -2.01
C THR A 636 -8.77 10.67 -1.47
N GLY A 637 -9.01 10.37 -0.19
CA GLY A 637 -10.27 10.69 0.49
C GLY A 637 -10.56 12.18 0.50
N ASP A 638 -9.53 13.02 0.72
CA ASP A 638 -9.67 14.49 0.75
C ASP A 638 -10.09 15.03 -0.62
N LEU A 639 -9.48 14.53 -1.71
CA LEU A 639 -9.94 14.83 -3.07
C LEU A 639 -11.41 14.42 -3.28
N THR A 640 -11.80 13.27 -2.76
CA THR A 640 -13.20 12.80 -2.88
C THR A 640 -14.16 13.69 -2.11
N HIS A 641 -13.75 14.26 -0.98
CA HIS A 641 -14.56 15.21 -0.22
C HIS A 641 -14.78 16.53 -0.99
N ILE A 642 -13.74 17.03 -1.68
CA ILE A 642 -13.87 18.20 -2.58
C ILE A 642 -14.84 17.91 -3.72
N ILE A 643 -14.71 16.77 -4.39
CA ILE A 643 -15.62 16.37 -5.48
C ILE A 643 -17.06 16.27 -4.97
N ARG A 644 -17.28 15.75 -3.76
CA ARG A 644 -18.59 15.68 -3.13
C ARG A 644 -19.15 17.08 -2.82
N GLN A 645 -18.30 18.01 -2.43
CA GLN A 645 -18.66 19.42 -2.21
C GLN A 645 -19.09 20.10 -3.52
N GLU A 646 -18.38 19.83 -4.63
CA GLU A 646 -18.78 20.34 -5.97
C GLU A 646 -20.14 19.77 -6.41
N ILE A 647 -20.43 18.50 -6.14
CA ILE A 647 -21.71 17.85 -6.46
C ILE A 647 -22.84 18.37 -5.59
N LEU A 648 -22.55 18.82 -4.38
CA LEU A 648 -23.51 19.31 -3.40
C LEU A 648 -23.19 20.76 -2.99
N PRO A 649 -23.29 21.72 -3.92
CA PRO A 649 -22.89 23.08 -3.67
C PRO A 649 -23.77 23.77 -2.61
N LYS A 650 -23.19 24.76 -1.93
CA LYS A 650 -23.91 25.62 -0.98
C LYS A 650 -25.18 26.20 -1.62
N GLY A 651 -26.29 26.14 -0.87
CA GLY A 651 -27.60 26.63 -1.35
C GLY A 651 -28.45 25.60 -2.12
N SER A 652 -27.88 24.43 -2.52
CA SER A 652 -28.65 23.31 -3.09
C SER A 652 -29.63 22.74 -2.06
N LEU A 653 -30.70 22.09 -2.52
CA LEU A 653 -31.70 21.46 -1.64
C LEU A 653 -31.07 20.44 -0.71
N GLY A 654 -30.13 19.62 -1.22
CA GLY A 654 -29.42 18.62 -0.42
C GLY A 654 -28.53 19.27 0.65
N TYR A 655 -27.85 20.37 0.30
CA TYR A 655 -27.02 21.12 1.26
C TYR A 655 -27.91 21.75 2.36
N LYS A 656 -29.06 22.41 1.98
CA LYS A 656 -30.01 22.96 2.94
C LYS A 656 -30.62 21.92 3.86
N ALA A 657 -30.89 20.71 3.34
CA ALA A 657 -31.32 19.59 4.16
C ALA A 657 -30.24 19.13 5.16
N GLY A 658 -28.96 19.07 4.74
CA GLY A 658 -27.85 18.76 5.62
C GLY A 658 -27.65 19.80 6.72
N ASP A 659 -27.76 21.09 6.38
CA ASP A 659 -27.69 22.19 7.36
C ASP A 659 -28.87 22.16 8.34
N PHE A 660 -30.08 21.91 7.84
CA PHE A 660 -31.26 21.72 8.72
C PHE A 660 -31.06 20.60 9.72
N VAL A 661 -30.52 19.44 9.26
CA VAL A 661 -30.18 18.29 10.13
C VAL A 661 -29.18 18.72 11.19
N ALA A 662 -28.14 19.49 10.81
CA ALA A 662 -27.11 19.95 11.77
C ALA A 662 -27.68 20.86 12.85
N ASN A 663 -28.54 21.80 12.45
CA ASN A 663 -29.16 22.75 13.37
C ASN A 663 -30.21 22.10 14.29
N HIS A 664 -30.83 21.00 13.86
CA HIS A 664 -31.89 20.29 14.60
C HIS A 664 -31.47 18.88 15.02
N PHE A 665 -30.17 18.66 15.25
CA PHE A 665 -29.56 17.33 15.37
C PHE A 665 -30.16 16.47 16.47
N ALA A 666 -30.47 17.05 17.65
CA ALA A 666 -31.13 16.33 18.76
C ALA A 666 -32.55 15.84 18.36
N GLY A 667 -33.32 16.67 17.64
CA GLY A 667 -34.64 16.31 17.12
C GLY A 667 -34.58 15.19 16.11
N VAL A 668 -33.61 15.26 15.17
CA VAL A 668 -33.37 14.22 14.15
C VAL A 668 -33.00 12.89 14.79
N LYS A 669 -32.07 12.88 15.76
CA LYS A 669 -31.74 11.66 16.52
C LYS A 669 -32.97 11.08 17.23
N SER A 670 -33.79 11.93 17.79
CA SER A 670 -35.03 11.51 18.47
C SER A 670 -36.02 10.88 17.52
N SER A 671 -36.18 11.42 16.30
CA SER A 671 -37.05 10.86 15.26
C SER A 671 -36.52 9.55 14.62
N LEU A 672 -35.23 9.30 14.65
CA LEU A 672 -34.67 8.03 14.19
C LEU A 672 -34.96 6.83 15.13
N ARG A 673 -35.14 7.09 16.43
CA ARG A 673 -35.41 6.04 17.40
C ARG A 673 -36.70 5.25 17.15
N PRO A 674 -37.87 5.89 16.88
CA PRO A 674 -39.08 5.16 16.46
C PRO A 674 -38.88 4.35 15.17
N VAL A 675 -38.15 4.89 14.19
CA VAL A 675 -37.87 4.19 12.94
C VAL A 675 -37.08 2.90 13.18
N LEU A 676 -36.03 2.96 14.02
CA LEU A 676 -35.25 1.78 14.41
C LEU A 676 -36.10 0.76 15.18
N SER A 677 -37.00 1.23 16.07
CA SER A 677 -37.93 0.37 16.81
C SER A 677 -38.90 -0.34 15.87
N LEU A 678 -39.47 0.40 14.89
CA LEU A 678 -40.38 -0.15 13.89
C LEU A 678 -39.69 -1.15 12.98
N ALA A 679 -38.45 -0.86 12.53
CA ALA A 679 -37.66 -1.79 11.73
C ALA A 679 -37.36 -3.09 12.50
N ASN A 680 -37.04 -2.99 13.80
CA ASN A 680 -36.81 -4.16 14.64
C ASN A 680 -38.10 -4.96 14.89
N PHE A 681 -39.24 -4.29 15.08
CA PHE A 681 -40.56 -4.94 15.18
C PHE A 681 -40.91 -5.62 13.85
N GLY A 682 -40.78 -4.94 12.73
CA GLY A 682 -40.99 -5.50 11.40
C GLY A 682 -40.14 -6.77 11.14
N HIS A 683 -38.87 -6.73 11.56
CA HIS A 683 -38.00 -7.91 11.52
C HIS A 683 -38.52 -9.06 12.37
N SER A 684 -39.10 -8.76 13.53
CA SER A 684 -39.68 -9.78 14.41
C SER A 684 -40.92 -10.47 13.85
N VAL A 685 -41.72 -9.76 13.05
CA VAL A 685 -42.96 -10.24 12.46
C VAL A 685 -42.71 -10.87 11.08
N LEU A 686 -41.95 -10.21 10.21
CA LEU A 686 -41.77 -10.62 8.81
C LEU A 686 -40.54 -11.51 8.58
N GLY A 687 -39.61 -11.51 9.51
CA GLY A 687 -38.33 -12.24 9.36
C GLY A 687 -37.34 -11.58 8.43
N THR A 688 -36.11 -12.12 8.39
CA THR A 688 -34.94 -11.52 7.70
C THR A 688 -35.14 -11.41 6.19
N LYS A 689 -35.63 -12.48 5.53
CA LYS A 689 -35.77 -12.49 4.05
C LYS A 689 -36.77 -11.46 3.53
N ALA A 690 -37.94 -11.39 4.16
CA ALA A 690 -38.99 -10.43 3.77
C ALA A 690 -38.56 -8.98 4.03
N MET A 691 -37.97 -8.69 5.20
CA MET A 691 -37.44 -7.35 5.52
C MET A 691 -36.36 -6.92 4.52
N SER A 692 -35.41 -7.79 4.18
CA SER A 692 -34.38 -7.47 3.19
C SER A 692 -34.96 -7.18 1.80
N SER A 693 -35.97 -7.96 1.36
CA SER A 693 -36.64 -7.72 0.06
C SER A 693 -37.43 -6.42 0.03
N ILE A 694 -38.19 -6.11 1.07
CA ILE A 694 -38.99 -4.88 1.20
C ILE A 694 -38.02 -3.66 1.19
N THR A 695 -37.00 -3.67 2.04
CA THR A 695 -36.09 -2.53 2.13
C THR A 695 -35.26 -2.36 0.86
N LYS A 696 -34.91 -3.44 0.15
CA LYS A 696 -34.28 -3.38 -1.17
C LYS A 696 -35.20 -2.75 -2.23
N GLY A 697 -36.47 -3.10 -2.23
CA GLY A 697 -37.47 -2.46 -3.09
C GLY A 697 -37.61 -0.97 -2.80
N MET A 698 -37.70 -0.60 -1.52
CA MET A 698 -37.78 0.80 -1.09
C MET A 698 -36.49 1.58 -1.44
N HIS A 699 -35.33 0.94 -1.28
CA HIS A 699 -34.04 1.56 -1.66
C HIS A 699 -33.99 1.88 -3.15
N ASN A 700 -34.39 0.96 -4.00
CA ASN A 700 -34.36 1.11 -5.45
C ASN A 700 -35.31 2.23 -5.95
N VAL A 701 -36.43 2.44 -5.27
CA VAL A 701 -37.45 3.43 -5.66
C VAL A 701 -37.28 4.78 -4.97
N LEU A 702 -36.96 4.79 -3.69
CA LEU A 702 -36.94 5.97 -2.84
C LEU A 702 -35.55 6.37 -2.35
N GLY A 703 -34.50 5.55 -2.61
CA GLY A 703 -33.14 5.79 -2.14
C GLY A 703 -32.96 5.69 -0.61
N VAL A 704 -33.91 5.07 0.11
CA VAL A 704 -33.80 4.92 1.57
C VAL A 704 -32.67 3.95 1.95
N PRO A 705 -32.05 4.10 3.14
CA PRO A 705 -31.01 3.19 3.62
C PRO A 705 -31.46 1.73 3.66
N LEU A 706 -30.60 0.82 3.25
CA LEU A 706 -30.87 -0.62 3.33
C LEU A 706 -30.83 -1.10 4.78
N TRP A 707 -31.78 -1.95 5.12
CA TRP A 707 -31.78 -2.63 6.41
C TRP A 707 -30.91 -3.89 6.39
N THR A 708 -30.26 -4.18 7.53
CA THR A 708 -29.50 -5.41 7.74
C THR A 708 -29.91 -6.09 9.06
N PRO A 709 -29.82 -7.43 9.19
CA PRO A 709 -30.11 -8.14 10.46
C PRO A 709 -29.22 -7.71 11.63
N ALA A 710 -28.04 -7.18 11.34
CA ALA A 710 -27.11 -6.62 12.32
C ALA A 710 -27.51 -5.19 12.80
N MET A 711 -28.59 -4.60 12.25
CA MET A 711 -29.08 -3.29 12.64
C MET A 711 -29.51 -3.30 14.11
N PRO A 712 -28.95 -2.42 14.96
CA PRO A 712 -29.31 -2.35 16.39
C PRO A 712 -30.72 -1.81 16.62
N LYS A 713 -31.31 -2.17 17.77
CA LYS A 713 -32.52 -1.53 18.30
C LYS A 713 -32.24 -0.07 18.63
N SER A 714 -33.31 0.72 18.76
CA SER A 714 -33.20 2.06 19.29
C SER A 714 -32.68 2.08 20.73
N TYR A 715 -31.94 3.12 21.07
CA TYR A 715 -31.42 3.35 22.41
C TYR A 715 -31.49 4.84 22.76
N LYS A 716 -31.68 5.14 24.04
CA LYS A 716 -31.59 6.49 24.60
C LYS A 716 -30.74 6.46 25.84
N VAL A 717 -29.69 7.24 25.87
CA VAL A 717 -28.86 7.41 27.07
C VAL A 717 -29.67 8.12 28.14
N THR A 718 -29.87 7.49 29.29
CA THR A 718 -30.63 8.04 30.44
C THR A 718 -29.74 8.30 31.64
N SER A 719 -28.58 7.64 31.71
CA SER A 719 -27.65 7.66 32.84
C SER A 719 -27.02 9.04 33.15
N TYR A 720 -26.92 9.95 32.16
CA TYR A 720 -26.38 11.29 32.41
C TYR A 720 -27.34 12.22 33.13
N LYS A 721 -28.64 11.96 33.10
CA LYS A 721 -29.65 12.75 33.86
C LYS A 721 -29.59 12.54 35.35
N LEU A 722 -29.09 11.40 35.82
CA LEU A 722 -28.95 11.08 37.26
C LEU A 722 -27.81 11.88 37.93
N GLN A 723 -26.78 12.30 37.19
CA GLN A 723 -25.67 13.13 37.74
C GLN A 723 -26.00 14.62 37.76
N ALA A 724 -26.78 15.13 36.81
CA ALA A 724 -27.19 16.55 36.79
C ALA A 724 -28.24 16.91 37.87
N THR A 725 -28.92 15.95 38.46
CA THR A 725 -29.96 16.19 39.53
C THR A 725 -29.40 16.18 40.93
N THR A 726 -28.11 15.89 41.16
CA THR A 726 -27.47 15.91 42.46
C THR A 726 -26.89 17.27 42.87
N ASP A 727 -26.88 18.26 41.97
CA ASP A 727 -26.46 19.65 42.28
C ASP A 727 -27.62 20.58 42.63
N MET A 728 -28.85 20.07 42.69
CA MET A 728 -30.01 20.80 43.26
C MET A 728 -30.51 20.05 44.49
N SER A 729 -29.92 20.41 45.64
CA SER A 729 -30.54 20.22 46.92
C SER A 729 -31.72 21.17 47.04
N ASP A 730 -32.80 20.64 47.57
CA ASP A 730 -34.08 21.27 47.94
C ASP A 730 -35.12 21.37 46.81
N GLU A 731 -35.89 20.29 46.73
CA GLU A 731 -37.35 20.21 46.72
C GLU A 731 -37.81 18.81 46.35
N LEU A 732 -38.00 17.99 47.40
CA LEU A 732 -38.70 16.73 47.26
C LEU A 732 -40.05 16.88 47.96
N GLN A 733 -41.12 17.02 47.21
CA GLN A 733 -42.43 16.52 47.61
C GLN A 733 -43.16 15.82 46.45
N ALA A 734 -43.25 14.55 46.67
CA ALA A 734 -44.24 13.57 46.23
C ALA A 734 -45.22 13.88 45.11
N THR A 735 -45.24 12.96 44.13
CA THR A 735 -46.49 12.23 43.83
C THR A 735 -46.17 10.89 43.16
N SER A 736 -46.68 9.85 43.80
CA SER A 736 -46.74 8.47 43.32
C SER A 736 -47.67 8.33 42.12
N THR A 737 -47.24 7.59 41.08
CA THR A 737 -48.01 6.53 40.40
C THR A 737 -47.36 6.18 39.07
N MET A 738 -46.79 5.04 38.98
CA MET A 738 -47.04 4.00 37.97
C MET A 738 -46.08 2.86 38.16
N GLN A 739 -46.68 1.73 38.42
CA GLN A 739 -46.04 0.42 38.49
C GLN A 739 -45.52 -0.09 37.16
N ASN A 740 -44.52 -0.96 37.28
CA ASN A 740 -44.01 -1.97 36.33
C ASN A 740 -42.99 -1.49 35.30
N ASP A 741 -41.75 -1.57 35.71
CA ASP A 741 -40.70 -2.37 35.07
C ASP A 741 -39.47 -2.43 36.03
N SER A 742 -39.63 -3.19 37.11
CA SER A 742 -38.63 -3.41 38.12
C SER A 742 -37.80 -4.65 37.81
N ALA A 743 -36.69 -4.48 37.02
CA ALA A 743 -35.64 -5.47 36.98
C ALA A 743 -34.25 -4.88 36.59
N ALA A 744 -34.01 -3.57 36.75
CA ALA A 744 -32.67 -2.99 36.53
C ALA A 744 -32.31 -1.86 37.49
N LEU A 745 -32.92 -1.86 38.70
CA LEU A 745 -32.70 -0.88 39.76
C LEU A 745 -32.21 -1.59 41.04
N VAL A 746 -31.15 -2.38 40.91
CA VAL A 746 -30.42 -2.83 42.10
C VAL A 746 -28.94 -2.52 41.90
N ALA A 747 -28.40 -1.83 42.91
CA ALA A 747 -27.04 -1.46 43.11
C ALA A 747 -26.56 -0.11 42.51
N CYS A 748 -27.16 0.96 42.96
CA CYS A 748 -26.50 2.24 43.15
C CYS A 748 -26.97 2.87 44.45
N SER A 749 -26.81 2.14 45.55
CA SER A 749 -27.00 2.69 46.88
C SER A 749 -25.62 2.73 47.55
N SER A 750 -25.20 3.96 47.88
CA SER A 750 -24.22 4.27 48.94
C SER A 750 -22.83 3.66 48.78
N VAL A 751 -22.02 4.17 47.85
CA VAL A 751 -20.61 4.32 48.13
C VAL A 751 -20.37 5.79 48.47
N ALA A 752 -19.98 6.06 49.70
CA ALA A 752 -19.57 7.38 50.14
C ALA A 752 -18.50 7.91 49.18
N ARG A 753 -18.73 9.09 48.61
CA ARG A 753 -17.81 9.74 47.69
C ARG A 753 -16.47 9.97 48.40
N ASN A 754 -15.47 9.15 48.09
CA ASN A 754 -14.09 9.49 48.39
C ASN A 754 -13.72 10.64 47.47
N SER A 755 -13.30 11.79 47.98
CA SER A 755 -12.93 13.03 47.28
C SER A 755 -11.65 12.92 46.43
N THR A 756 -11.19 11.72 46.15
CA THR A 756 -9.92 11.40 45.44
C THR A 756 -10.12 10.59 44.17
N ALA A 757 -11.34 10.33 43.70
CA ALA A 757 -11.56 9.57 42.45
C ALA A 757 -11.03 10.36 41.25
N ASP A 758 -10.28 9.67 40.36
CA ASP A 758 -9.88 10.22 39.08
C ASP A 758 -11.11 10.50 38.22
N LYS A 759 -11.06 11.58 37.43
CA LYS A 759 -12.19 12.00 36.60
C LYS A 759 -11.91 11.79 35.11
N VAL A 760 -12.95 11.40 34.34
CA VAL A 760 -12.89 11.27 32.88
C VAL A 760 -14.14 11.86 32.25
N VAL A 761 -13.95 12.66 31.20
CA VAL A 761 -15.07 13.13 30.37
C VAL A 761 -15.37 12.06 29.34
N TYR A 762 -16.57 11.49 29.39
CA TYR A 762 -17.00 10.49 28.42
C TYR A 762 -17.97 11.13 27.43
N PHE A 763 -17.57 11.15 26.16
CA PHE A 763 -18.40 11.55 25.03
C PHE A 763 -18.87 10.31 24.24
N PRO A 764 -20.04 9.73 24.55
CA PRO A 764 -20.62 8.71 23.71
C PRO A 764 -20.94 9.30 22.34
N SER A 765 -20.49 8.65 21.28
CA SER A 765 -20.76 9.07 19.89
C SER A 765 -22.27 9.10 19.60
N CYS A 766 -22.69 9.94 18.66
CA CYS A 766 -24.10 10.10 18.30
C CYS A 766 -24.76 8.76 17.88
N ILE A 767 -23.99 7.86 17.27
CA ILE A 767 -24.48 6.53 16.89
C ILE A 767 -24.73 5.66 18.12
N ASN A 768 -23.82 5.65 19.10
CA ASN A 768 -24.00 4.90 20.35
C ASN A 768 -25.03 5.50 21.29
N GLN A 769 -25.35 6.79 21.17
CA GLN A 769 -26.49 7.43 21.83
C GLN A 769 -27.83 7.03 21.21
N THR A 770 -27.86 6.51 19.98
CA THR A 770 -29.08 6.23 19.21
C THR A 770 -29.33 4.75 19.00
N MET A 771 -28.26 3.97 18.83
CA MET A 771 -28.28 2.54 18.54
C MET A 771 -27.84 1.72 19.75
N GLY A 772 -28.70 0.84 20.21
CA GLY A 772 -28.44 -0.12 21.29
C GLY A 772 -27.85 -1.44 20.76
N LEU A 773 -28.49 -2.54 21.14
CA LEU A 773 -28.04 -3.89 20.78
C LEU A 773 -28.85 -4.44 19.59
N PRO A 774 -28.26 -5.24 18.72
CA PRO A 774 -28.98 -6.01 17.71
C PRO A 774 -29.85 -7.10 18.35
N LYS A 775 -30.80 -7.65 17.59
CA LYS A 775 -31.77 -8.63 18.09
C LYS A 775 -31.14 -9.89 18.69
N LYS A 776 -30.06 -10.35 18.10
CA LYS A 776 -29.28 -11.54 18.56
C LYS A 776 -27.90 -11.10 19.05
N SER A 777 -27.88 -10.15 20.01
CA SER A 777 -26.64 -9.68 20.59
C SER A 777 -26.00 -10.73 21.50
N PRO A 778 -24.68 -10.93 21.46
CA PRO A 778 -23.94 -11.75 22.42
C PRO A 778 -23.74 -11.05 23.77
N VAL A 779 -24.16 -9.79 23.88
CA VAL A 779 -24.01 -8.96 25.08
C VAL A 779 -25.35 -8.38 25.49
N GLU A 780 -25.52 -8.11 26.79
CA GLU A 780 -26.83 -7.76 27.38
C GLU A 780 -27.06 -6.25 27.53
N GLN A 781 -25.99 -5.46 27.63
CA GLN A 781 -26.09 -4.02 27.88
C GLN A 781 -25.59 -3.20 26.68
N PRO A 782 -26.20 -2.03 26.39
CA PRO A 782 -25.65 -1.08 25.41
C PRO A 782 -24.24 -0.63 25.77
N LEU A 783 -23.44 -0.29 24.75
CA LEU A 783 -22.03 0.08 24.93
C LEU A 783 -21.84 1.25 25.91
N VAL A 784 -22.71 2.26 25.84
CA VAL A 784 -22.62 3.42 26.76
C VAL A 784 -22.66 2.99 28.22
N ASN A 785 -23.63 2.12 28.59
CA ASN A 785 -23.73 1.62 29.95
C ASN A 785 -22.53 0.75 30.34
N LYS A 786 -22.04 -0.06 29.40
CA LYS A 786 -20.87 -0.91 29.61
C LYS A 786 -19.61 -0.09 29.86
N MET A 787 -19.41 0.99 29.09
CA MET A 787 -18.27 1.90 29.27
C MET A 787 -18.31 2.60 30.63
N ILE A 788 -19.49 3.10 31.04
CA ILE A 788 -19.65 3.70 32.37
C ILE A 788 -19.28 2.71 33.45
N SER A 789 -19.82 1.50 33.37
CA SER A 789 -19.53 0.43 34.35
C SER A 789 -18.02 0.10 34.42
N LEU A 790 -17.35 0.01 33.26
CA LEU A 790 -15.93 -0.30 33.17
C LEU A 790 -15.05 0.83 33.76
N LEU A 791 -15.40 2.09 33.46
CA LEU A 791 -14.69 3.26 34.01
C LEU A 791 -14.84 3.36 35.51
N GLN A 792 -16.06 3.13 36.05
CA GLN A 792 -16.34 3.08 37.46
C GLN A 792 -15.62 1.92 38.16
N LYS A 793 -15.56 0.75 37.50
CA LYS A 793 -14.78 -0.41 38.00
C LYS A 793 -13.30 -0.07 38.17
N GLY A 794 -12.74 0.77 37.31
CA GLY A 794 -11.38 1.31 37.40
C GLY A 794 -11.22 2.53 38.30
N GLY A 795 -12.25 2.90 39.09
CA GLY A 795 -12.19 3.99 40.06
C GLY A 795 -12.39 5.39 39.47
N TYR A 796 -12.93 5.52 38.25
CA TYR A 796 -13.17 6.83 37.64
C TYR A 796 -14.57 7.36 37.85
N GLU A 797 -14.66 8.64 38.18
CA GLU A 797 -15.90 9.43 38.09
C GLU A 797 -16.13 9.84 36.64
N VAL A 798 -17.31 9.50 36.10
CA VAL A 798 -17.64 9.76 34.66
C VAL A 798 -18.41 11.07 34.53
N ILE A 799 -17.85 12.01 33.78
CA ILE A 799 -18.45 13.31 33.49
C ILE A 799 -18.98 13.30 32.05
N PHE A 800 -20.16 13.84 31.79
CA PHE A 800 -20.73 14.02 30.47
C PHE A 800 -20.74 15.50 30.08
N PRO A 801 -20.48 15.82 28.79
CA PRO A 801 -20.61 17.19 28.31
C PRO A 801 -22.08 17.62 28.33
N LYS A 802 -22.34 18.92 28.60
CA LYS A 802 -23.67 19.50 28.54
C LYS A 802 -24.25 19.37 27.11
N ASP A 803 -25.56 19.30 27.00
CA ASP A 803 -26.29 19.24 25.72
C ASP A 803 -25.81 18.13 24.78
N MET A 804 -25.34 17.01 25.30
CA MET A 804 -24.75 15.89 24.58
C MET A 804 -25.60 15.43 23.40
N ASP A 805 -26.92 15.57 23.46
CA ASP A 805 -27.85 15.24 22.37
C ASP A 805 -27.67 16.12 21.11
N LYS A 806 -27.12 17.33 21.24
CA LYS A 806 -26.87 18.26 20.15
C LYS A 806 -25.48 18.07 19.54
N LEU A 807 -24.56 17.43 20.26
CA LEU A 807 -23.14 17.34 19.91
C LEU A 807 -22.87 16.26 18.86
N CYS A 808 -21.92 16.54 17.97
CA CYS A 808 -21.41 15.62 16.96
C CYS A 808 -19.99 16.01 16.53
N CYS A 809 -19.11 15.05 16.25
CA CYS A 809 -17.76 15.29 15.74
C CYS A 809 -17.71 15.89 14.31
N GLY A 810 -18.83 15.89 13.57
CA GLY A 810 -18.90 16.42 12.22
C GLY A 810 -18.63 15.41 11.09
N THR A 811 -18.08 14.24 11.34
CA THR A 811 -17.69 13.24 10.32
C THR A 811 -18.81 12.92 9.31
N ILE A 812 -20.07 12.91 9.72
CA ILE A 812 -21.20 12.62 8.82
C ILE A 812 -21.36 13.67 7.73
N TRP A 813 -21.10 14.96 8.00
CA TRP A 813 -21.15 16.04 7.03
C TRP A 813 -19.88 16.08 6.18
N GLU A 814 -18.71 15.91 6.80
CA GLU A 814 -17.44 15.81 6.09
C GLU A 814 -17.48 14.73 5.01
N SER A 815 -17.92 13.52 5.35
CA SER A 815 -18.04 12.40 4.41
C SER A 815 -18.94 12.69 3.20
N LYS A 816 -19.78 13.72 3.29
CA LYS A 816 -20.69 14.18 2.22
C LYS A 816 -20.19 15.45 1.50
N GLY A 817 -19.03 16.00 1.89
CA GLY A 817 -18.45 17.23 1.34
C GLY A 817 -19.03 18.52 1.91
N MET A 818 -19.71 18.47 3.05
CA MET A 818 -20.25 19.66 3.75
C MET A 818 -19.26 20.10 4.85
N LEU A 819 -18.03 20.51 4.45
CA LEU A 819 -16.91 20.72 5.35
C LEU A 819 -17.19 21.83 6.39
N ASP A 820 -17.77 22.95 5.98
CA ASP A 820 -18.09 24.06 6.87
C ASP A 820 -19.15 23.70 7.95
N ILE A 821 -20.12 22.86 7.60
CA ILE A 821 -21.07 22.33 8.59
C ILE A 821 -20.35 21.36 9.54
N ALA A 822 -19.47 20.53 9.00
CA ALA A 822 -18.68 19.59 9.77
C ALA A 822 -17.78 20.30 10.79
N ASP A 823 -17.10 21.38 10.37
CA ASP A 823 -16.21 22.18 11.23
C ASP A 823 -16.99 22.95 12.29
N ARG A 824 -18.17 23.49 11.95
CA ARG A 824 -19.08 24.11 12.92
C ARG A 824 -19.46 23.10 14.03
N LYS A 825 -19.85 21.88 13.66
CA LYS A 825 -20.20 20.83 14.62
C LYS A 825 -19.00 20.37 15.47
N ALA A 826 -17.80 20.35 14.90
CA ALA A 826 -16.59 20.06 15.64
C ALA A 826 -16.28 21.17 16.68
N ALA A 827 -16.44 22.44 16.30
CA ALA A 827 -16.24 23.58 17.22
C ALA A 827 -17.27 23.60 18.37
N GLU A 828 -18.56 23.27 18.09
CA GLU A 828 -19.58 23.11 19.14
C GLU A 828 -19.19 21.99 20.12
N LEU A 829 -18.66 20.87 19.60
CA LEU A 829 -18.19 19.76 20.43
C LEU A 829 -16.96 20.15 21.24
N GLU A 830 -15.97 20.82 20.64
CA GLU A 830 -14.76 21.29 21.36
C GLU A 830 -15.14 22.17 22.55
N ALA A 831 -16.04 23.13 22.36
CA ALA A 831 -16.45 24.04 23.40
C ALA A 831 -17.10 23.28 24.59
N ALA A 832 -17.99 22.33 24.30
CA ALA A 832 -18.65 21.54 25.33
C ALA A 832 -17.70 20.60 26.08
N LEU A 833 -16.73 20.00 25.37
CA LEU A 833 -15.71 19.14 25.97
C LEU A 833 -14.69 19.94 26.79
N TRP A 834 -14.32 21.14 26.35
CA TRP A 834 -13.44 22.05 27.08
C TRP A 834 -14.03 22.45 28.42
N GLU A 835 -15.34 22.79 28.46
CA GLU A 835 -16.04 23.07 29.70
C GLU A 835 -16.11 21.83 30.61
N ALA A 836 -16.52 20.67 30.06
CA ALA A 836 -16.69 19.43 30.83
C ALA A 836 -15.37 18.89 31.39
N SER A 837 -14.26 19.12 30.70
CA SER A 837 -12.92 18.68 31.13
C SER A 837 -12.20 19.65 32.07
N GLU A 838 -12.89 20.67 32.55
CA GLU A 838 -12.28 21.76 33.33
C GLU A 838 -11.05 22.33 32.64
N GLN A 839 -11.23 22.78 31.37
CA GLN A 839 -10.19 23.35 30.53
C GLN A 839 -9.04 22.36 30.18
N GLY A 840 -9.40 21.10 29.90
CA GLY A 840 -8.44 20.06 29.51
C GLY A 840 -7.72 19.37 30.66
N LYS A 841 -8.13 19.64 31.93
CA LYS A 841 -7.58 18.99 33.11
C LYS A 841 -7.87 17.50 33.15
N TYR A 842 -9.07 17.09 32.73
CA TYR A 842 -9.47 15.68 32.70
C TYR A 842 -9.35 15.11 31.27
N PRO A 843 -8.93 13.84 31.13
CA PRO A 843 -8.88 13.17 29.84
C PRO A 843 -10.30 13.01 29.27
N VAL A 844 -10.40 13.07 27.94
CA VAL A 844 -11.67 12.90 27.22
C VAL A 844 -11.65 11.56 26.48
N LEU A 845 -12.68 10.76 26.69
CA LEU A 845 -12.89 9.46 26.04
C LEU A 845 -14.02 9.54 25.01
N CYS A 846 -13.78 9.09 23.78
CA CYS A 846 -14.81 8.91 22.76
C CYS A 846 -14.90 7.43 22.35
N ASP A 847 -16.10 6.85 22.35
CA ASP A 847 -16.36 5.43 22.13
C ASP A 847 -16.44 4.99 20.64
N GLN A 848 -15.99 5.84 19.73
CA GLN A 848 -16.08 5.61 18.27
C GLN A 848 -14.80 6.07 17.59
N SER A 849 -13.94 5.15 17.17
CA SER A 849 -12.63 5.46 16.62
C SER A 849 -12.66 6.43 15.42
N PRO A 850 -13.59 6.34 14.43
CA PRO A 850 -13.67 7.34 13.36
C PRO A 850 -14.02 8.75 13.84
N CYS A 851 -14.89 8.87 14.86
CA CYS A 851 -15.20 10.16 15.46
C CYS A 851 -13.98 10.74 16.18
N LEU A 852 -13.29 9.92 16.97
CA LEU A 852 -12.08 10.33 17.67
C LEU A 852 -10.98 10.78 16.71
N HIS A 853 -10.80 10.07 15.59
CA HIS A 853 -9.81 10.45 14.58
C HIS A 853 -10.03 11.89 14.10
N ARG A 854 -11.27 12.22 13.68
CA ARG A 854 -11.63 13.59 13.29
C ARG A 854 -11.46 14.57 14.47
N MET A 855 -11.91 14.20 15.67
CA MET A 855 -11.71 15.05 16.86
C MET A 855 -10.24 15.38 17.08
N ARG A 856 -9.32 14.43 16.91
CA ARG A 856 -7.87 14.68 17.01
C ARG A 856 -7.33 15.59 15.91
N GLU A 857 -7.93 15.59 14.75
CA GLU A 857 -7.57 16.51 13.66
C GLU A 857 -8.07 17.94 13.90
N THR A 858 -9.20 18.11 14.57
CA THR A 858 -9.86 19.40 14.75
C THR A 858 -9.71 20.03 16.15
N ILE A 859 -9.46 19.22 17.17
CA ILE A 859 -9.38 19.64 18.60
C ILE A 859 -7.96 19.38 19.11
N GLN A 860 -7.19 20.45 19.36
CA GLN A 860 -5.80 20.37 19.83
C GLN A 860 -5.64 20.74 21.33
N LYS A 861 -6.65 21.34 21.94
CA LYS A 861 -6.55 21.93 23.28
C LYS A 861 -6.62 20.91 24.42
N MET A 862 -7.07 19.69 24.18
CA MET A 862 -7.28 18.67 25.19
C MET A 862 -6.82 17.29 24.74
N LYS A 863 -6.56 16.41 25.71
CA LYS A 863 -6.15 15.02 25.46
C LYS A 863 -7.37 14.14 25.22
N LEU A 864 -7.44 13.56 24.03
CA LEU A 864 -8.54 12.73 23.55
C LEU A 864 -8.07 11.27 23.42
N TYR A 865 -8.86 10.34 23.90
CA TYR A 865 -8.51 8.92 23.98
C TYR A 865 -9.55 8.02 23.32
N GLU A 866 -9.06 6.97 22.66
CA GLU A 866 -9.81 5.84 22.15
C GLU A 866 -10.08 4.82 23.28
N PRO A 867 -11.17 4.02 23.26
CA PRO A 867 -11.45 3.06 24.32
C PRO A 867 -10.31 2.10 24.64
N ALA A 868 -9.73 1.44 23.63
CA ALA A 868 -8.63 0.52 23.86
C ALA A 868 -7.39 1.23 24.42
N GLU A 869 -7.09 2.42 23.90
CA GLU A 869 -5.99 3.26 24.38
C GLU A 869 -6.20 3.73 25.82
N PHE A 870 -7.40 4.22 26.17
CA PHE A 870 -7.72 4.65 27.51
C PHE A 870 -7.62 3.50 28.52
N ILE A 871 -8.19 2.35 28.16
CA ILE A 871 -8.17 1.16 29.02
C ILE A 871 -6.71 0.69 29.21
N TYR A 872 -5.93 0.60 28.15
CA TYR A 872 -4.55 0.14 28.22
C TYR A 872 -3.65 1.10 29.00
N THR A 873 -3.85 2.41 28.85
CA THR A 873 -3.02 3.44 29.49
C THR A 873 -3.39 3.68 30.97
N PHE A 874 -4.68 3.71 31.29
CA PHE A 874 -5.15 4.19 32.59
C PHE A 874 -5.85 3.13 33.44
N LEU A 875 -6.37 2.06 32.85
CA LEU A 875 -7.10 1.03 33.58
C LEU A 875 -6.32 -0.27 33.72
N ARG A 876 -5.26 -0.48 32.94
CA ARG A 876 -4.49 -1.72 32.97
C ARG A 876 -4.01 -2.08 34.38
N ASP A 877 -3.48 -1.12 35.10
CA ASP A 877 -2.91 -1.30 36.43
C ASP A 877 -3.94 -1.07 37.55
N LYS A 878 -5.17 -0.67 37.22
CA LYS A 878 -6.31 -0.49 38.12
C LYS A 878 -7.34 -1.62 38.09
N LEU A 879 -7.13 -2.59 37.22
CA LEU A 879 -8.00 -3.75 37.03
C LEU A 879 -7.19 -5.03 37.13
N VAL A 880 -7.77 -6.06 37.73
CA VAL A 880 -7.21 -7.41 37.74
C VAL A 880 -7.72 -8.15 36.52
N PHE A 881 -6.83 -8.46 35.57
CA PHE A 881 -7.16 -9.19 34.35
C PHE A 881 -7.08 -10.70 34.58
N THR A 882 -8.07 -11.43 34.03
CA THR A 882 -8.09 -12.89 33.99
C THR A 882 -8.31 -13.31 32.55
N GLN A 883 -7.33 -14.01 31.96
CA GLN A 883 -7.43 -14.47 30.58
C GLN A 883 -8.46 -15.61 30.44
N THR A 884 -9.17 -15.61 29.33
CA THR A 884 -10.01 -16.72 28.86
C THR A 884 -9.29 -17.53 27.78
N ASP A 885 -9.53 -18.84 27.75
CA ASP A 885 -9.03 -19.71 26.67
C ASP A 885 -9.91 -19.65 25.40
N ARG A 886 -11.02 -18.91 25.45
CA ARG A 886 -11.88 -18.74 24.28
C ARG A 886 -11.16 -17.90 23.22
N PRO A 887 -11.01 -18.43 21.97
CA PRO A 887 -10.40 -17.67 20.89
C PRO A 887 -11.29 -16.49 20.47
N VAL A 888 -10.66 -15.36 20.19
CA VAL A 888 -11.34 -14.11 19.83
C VAL A 888 -10.73 -13.51 18.55
N ALA A 889 -11.59 -12.96 17.69
CA ALA A 889 -11.15 -12.20 16.53
C ALA A 889 -11.09 -10.71 16.87
N VAL A 890 -10.04 -10.00 16.45
CA VAL A 890 -9.89 -8.57 16.63
C VAL A 890 -9.77 -7.89 15.26
N HIS A 891 -10.68 -6.96 14.97
CA HIS A 891 -10.61 -6.10 13.81
C HIS A 891 -10.10 -4.71 14.19
N ILE A 892 -8.99 -4.30 13.60
CA ILE A 892 -8.39 -2.98 13.79
C ILE A 892 -9.02 -2.02 12.79
N THR A 893 -9.74 -1.01 13.26
CA THR A 893 -10.40 -0.03 12.38
C THR A 893 -9.37 0.79 11.59
N CYS A 894 -9.77 1.31 10.42
CA CYS A 894 -8.91 2.20 9.62
C CYS A 894 -8.46 3.42 10.41
N SER A 895 -9.32 4.01 11.21
CA SER A 895 -8.98 5.13 12.09
C SER A 895 -7.97 4.76 13.19
N MET A 896 -8.07 3.58 13.80
CA MET A 896 -7.06 3.12 14.76
C MET A 896 -5.70 2.91 14.11
N ARG A 897 -5.66 2.35 12.89
CA ARG A 897 -4.40 2.21 12.11
C ARG A 897 -3.76 3.58 11.85
N LYS A 898 -4.55 4.57 11.43
CA LYS A 898 -4.08 5.95 11.21
C LYS A 898 -3.59 6.63 12.50
N MET A 899 -4.19 6.32 13.65
CA MET A 899 -3.78 6.84 14.96
C MET A 899 -2.63 6.06 15.61
N GLY A 900 -2.07 5.03 14.97
CA GLY A 900 -0.99 4.21 15.53
C GLY A 900 -1.41 3.29 16.68
N LEU A 901 -2.71 2.95 16.81
CA LEU A 901 -3.27 2.17 17.92
C LEU A 901 -3.47 0.68 17.60
N ALA A 902 -2.85 0.18 16.54
CA ALA A 902 -3.00 -1.22 16.13
C ALA A 902 -2.46 -2.19 17.21
N ASP A 903 -1.25 -1.95 17.69
CA ASP A 903 -0.62 -2.79 18.71
C ASP A 903 -1.29 -2.65 20.07
N THR A 904 -1.87 -1.50 20.37
CA THR A 904 -2.59 -1.24 21.63
C THR A 904 -3.83 -2.12 21.77
N ILE A 905 -4.68 -2.22 20.72
CA ILE A 905 -5.87 -3.08 20.78
C ILE A 905 -5.51 -4.57 20.81
N ILE A 906 -4.45 -4.97 20.09
CA ILE A 906 -3.94 -6.35 20.09
C ILE A 906 -3.41 -6.71 21.49
N SER A 907 -2.59 -5.84 22.08
CA SER A 907 -2.02 -6.04 23.42
C SER A 907 -3.11 -6.10 24.48
N LEU A 908 -4.11 -5.23 24.38
CA LEU A 908 -5.28 -5.26 25.28
C LEU A 908 -6.08 -6.57 25.15
N ALA A 909 -6.30 -7.05 23.92
CA ALA A 909 -6.98 -8.32 23.68
C ALA A 909 -6.17 -9.50 24.25
N LYS A 910 -4.84 -9.48 24.15
CA LYS A 910 -3.95 -10.49 24.73
C LYS A 910 -3.97 -10.51 26.28
N LEU A 911 -4.27 -9.40 26.93
CA LEU A 911 -4.52 -9.41 28.37
C LEU A 911 -5.80 -10.17 28.74
N CYS A 912 -6.74 -10.29 27.80
CA CYS A 912 -8.06 -10.88 28.01
C CYS A 912 -8.19 -12.31 27.47
N SER A 913 -7.43 -12.71 26.46
CA SER A 913 -7.51 -14.03 25.82
C SER A 913 -6.15 -14.58 25.47
N THR A 914 -5.96 -15.90 25.70
CA THR A 914 -4.76 -16.62 25.30
C THR A 914 -4.67 -16.81 23.78
N HIS A 915 -5.80 -16.72 23.06
CA HIS A 915 -5.93 -16.94 21.62
C HIS A 915 -6.55 -15.73 20.91
N VAL A 916 -5.70 -14.78 20.51
CA VAL A 916 -6.10 -13.58 19.76
C VAL A 916 -5.80 -13.75 18.28
N PHE A 917 -6.82 -13.73 17.46
CA PHE A 917 -6.75 -13.82 16.01
C PHE A 917 -7.02 -12.46 15.37
N VAL A 918 -6.09 -11.98 14.57
CA VAL A 918 -6.25 -10.78 13.74
C VAL A 918 -6.41 -11.23 12.29
N PRO A 919 -7.59 -11.02 11.67
CA PRO A 919 -7.80 -11.44 10.28
C PRO A 919 -6.82 -10.78 9.32
N GLU A 920 -6.21 -11.60 8.47
CA GLU A 920 -5.24 -11.15 7.47
C GLU A 920 -5.94 -10.48 6.29
N GLU A 921 -5.28 -9.48 5.69
CA GLU A 921 -5.78 -8.72 4.54
C GLU A 921 -7.18 -8.09 4.74
N VAL A 922 -7.54 -7.81 5.98
CA VAL A 922 -8.76 -7.09 6.37
C VAL A 922 -8.33 -5.75 6.99
N GLY A 923 -8.12 -4.74 6.14
CA GLY A 923 -7.69 -3.39 6.58
C GLY A 923 -8.86 -2.53 7.02
N CYS A 924 -9.68 -2.07 6.08
CA CYS A 924 -10.92 -1.33 6.34
C CYS A 924 -12.13 -2.23 6.14
N CYS A 925 -13.15 -2.08 7.00
CA CYS A 925 -14.40 -2.84 6.85
C CYS A 925 -15.20 -2.43 5.59
N GLY A 926 -14.92 -1.29 4.97
CA GLY A 926 -15.62 -0.77 3.79
C GLY A 926 -17.03 -0.25 4.06
N PHE A 927 -17.45 -0.15 5.32
CA PHE A 927 -18.77 0.39 5.66
C PHE A 927 -18.84 1.92 5.51
N ALA A 928 -17.72 2.62 5.76
CA ALA A 928 -17.56 4.04 5.52
C ALA A 928 -18.67 4.92 6.11
N GLY A 929 -18.90 4.87 7.41
CA GLY A 929 -19.93 5.62 8.11
C GLY A 929 -21.35 5.14 7.77
N ASP A 930 -22.18 5.97 7.16
CA ASP A 930 -23.54 5.64 6.74
C ASP A 930 -23.61 5.02 5.32
N ARG A 931 -22.50 5.03 4.58
CA ARG A 931 -22.47 4.58 3.17
C ARG A 931 -22.75 3.11 2.99
N GLY A 932 -22.35 2.26 3.95
CA GLY A 932 -22.64 0.83 3.93
C GLY A 932 -24.12 0.49 3.94
N PHE A 933 -24.98 1.41 4.34
CA PHE A 933 -26.44 1.28 4.21
C PHE A 933 -26.96 1.67 2.82
N THR A 934 -26.12 2.30 1.98
CA THR A 934 -26.49 2.70 0.61
C THR A 934 -25.75 1.88 -0.44
N TYR A 935 -24.49 1.58 -0.19
CA TYR A 935 -23.57 0.85 -1.08
C TYR A 935 -22.95 -0.35 -0.35
N PRO A 936 -23.74 -1.38 0.03
CA PRO A 936 -23.27 -2.51 0.83
C PRO A 936 -22.26 -3.39 0.08
N GLU A 937 -22.22 -3.32 -1.25
CA GLU A 937 -21.28 -4.06 -2.09
C GLU A 937 -19.81 -3.69 -1.81
N LEU A 938 -19.53 -2.45 -1.42
CA LEU A 938 -18.20 -2.02 -1.01
C LEU A 938 -17.75 -2.73 0.28
N ASN A 939 -18.64 -2.83 1.26
CA ASN A 939 -18.42 -3.55 2.51
C ASN A 939 -18.22 -5.06 2.25
N SER A 940 -19.08 -5.65 1.41
CA SER A 940 -18.99 -7.08 1.06
C SER A 940 -17.66 -7.39 0.33
N TYR A 941 -17.24 -6.52 -0.59
CA TYR A 941 -15.96 -6.70 -1.28
C TYR A 941 -14.75 -6.54 -0.34
N ALA A 942 -14.76 -5.54 0.53
CA ALA A 942 -13.70 -5.32 1.51
C ALA A 942 -13.52 -6.52 2.46
N LEU A 943 -14.61 -7.15 2.86
CA LEU A 943 -14.63 -8.26 3.82
C LEU A 943 -14.72 -9.66 3.17
N ARG A 944 -14.51 -9.78 1.85
CA ARG A 944 -14.64 -11.07 1.14
C ARG A 944 -13.71 -12.18 1.65
N LYS A 945 -12.55 -11.81 2.21
CA LYS A 945 -11.56 -12.74 2.79
C LYS A 945 -11.82 -13.02 4.28
N LEU A 946 -12.74 -12.31 4.94
CA LEU A 946 -12.96 -12.45 6.39
C LEU A 946 -13.67 -13.75 6.76
N ARG A 947 -14.80 -14.05 6.11
CA ARG A 947 -15.61 -15.22 6.46
C ARG A 947 -14.84 -16.55 6.38
N PRO A 948 -14.11 -16.88 5.28
CA PRO A 948 -13.32 -18.11 5.22
C PRO A 948 -12.30 -18.24 6.35
N GLN A 949 -11.67 -17.15 6.77
CA GLN A 949 -10.70 -17.15 7.87
C GLN A 949 -11.37 -17.41 9.22
N ILE A 950 -12.54 -16.79 9.46
CA ILE A 950 -13.33 -17.02 10.69
C ILE A 950 -13.81 -18.47 10.75
N GLU A 951 -14.32 -19.02 9.65
CA GLU A 951 -14.78 -20.41 9.58
C GLU A 951 -13.63 -21.40 9.82
N ALA A 952 -12.44 -21.14 9.26
CA ALA A 952 -11.24 -21.96 9.47
C ALA A 952 -10.71 -21.89 10.91
N SER A 953 -10.86 -20.74 11.59
CA SER A 953 -10.38 -20.55 12.97
C SER A 953 -11.34 -21.08 14.04
N GLY A 954 -12.60 -21.36 13.70
CA GLY A 954 -13.64 -21.79 14.64
C GLY A 954 -14.07 -20.70 15.66
N ILE A 955 -13.71 -19.45 15.42
CA ILE A 955 -14.04 -18.32 16.31
C ILE A 955 -15.52 -18.00 16.22
N THR A 956 -16.13 -17.68 17.36
CA THR A 956 -17.58 -17.40 17.47
C THR A 956 -17.92 -15.95 17.81
N ILE A 957 -16.93 -15.13 18.14
CA ILE A 957 -17.10 -13.70 18.46
C ILE A 957 -15.91 -12.88 18.02
N GLY A 958 -16.17 -11.67 17.53
CA GLY A 958 -15.16 -10.70 17.17
C GLY A 958 -15.32 -9.36 17.90
N TYR A 959 -14.25 -8.61 17.93
CA TYR A 959 -14.19 -7.30 18.60
C TYR A 959 -13.66 -6.21 17.66
N SER A 960 -14.24 -5.01 17.79
CA SER A 960 -13.84 -3.81 17.05
C SER A 960 -14.30 -2.56 17.82
N ASN A 961 -13.84 -1.37 17.45
CA ASN A 961 -14.16 -0.13 18.14
C ASN A 961 -14.87 0.90 17.24
N SER A 962 -15.79 0.43 16.42
CA SER A 962 -16.65 1.30 15.64
C SER A 962 -17.98 0.59 15.36
N ARG A 963 -19.09 1.19 15.77
CA ARG A 963 -20.43 0.61 15.61
C ARG A 963 -20.77 0.25 14.16
N THR A 964 -20.38 1.10 13.21
CA THR A 964 -20.63 0.82 11.79
C THR A 964 -19.75 -0.31 11.27
N CYS A 965 -18.50 -0.41 11.74
CA CYS A 965 -17.65 -1.56 11.46
C CYS A 965 -18.23 -2.85 12.07
N GLU A 966 -18.70 -2.82 13.33
CA GLU A 966 -19.34 -3.97 13.98
C GLU A 966 -20.54 -4.50 13.17
N ILE A 967 -21.39 -3.60 12.64
CA ILE A 967 -22.51 -3.96 11.76
C ILE A 967 -22.01 -4.62 10.47
N GLY A 968 -21.06 -4.01 9.79
CA GLY A 968 -20.52 -4.50 8.54
C GLY A 968 -19.77 -5.84 8.69
N LEU A 969 -18.96 -5.97 9.73
CA LEU A 969 -18.23 -7.18 10.08
C LEU A 969 -19.20 -8.32 10.43
N THR A 970 -20.20 -8.08 11.28
CA THR A 970 -21.23 -9.06 11.64
C THR A 970 -22.00 -9.54 10.41
N THR A 971 -22.33 -8.62 9.49
CA THR A 971 -23.07 -8.96 8.26
C THR A 971 -22.27 -9.92 7.34
N ASN A 972 -20.95 -9.73 7.27
CA ASN A 972 -20.11 -10.44 6.28
C ASN A 972 -19.30 -11.61 6.87
N SER A 973 -19.02 -11.64 8.17
CA SER A 973 -18.20 -12.70 8.81
C SER A 973 -18.98 -13.97 9.17
N GLY A 974 -20.29 -13.84 9.46
CA GLY A 974 -21.11 -14.94 10.01
C GLY A 974 -21.09 -15.02 11.53
N ILE A 975 -20.29 -14.23 12.22
CA ILE A 975 -20.23 -14.13 13.68
C ILE A 975 -20.53 -12.71 14.16
N PRO A 976 -21.00 -12.51 15.40
CA PRO A 976 -21.19 -11.16 15.96
C PRO A 976 -19.84 -10.47 16.23
N TYR A 977 -19.78 -9.18 15.90
CA TYR A 977 -18.72 -8.26 16.29
C TYR A 977 -19.28 -7.21 17.23
N VAL A 978 -18.56 -6.91 18.33
CA VAL A 978 -18.90 -5.94 19.35
C VAL A 978 -17.66 -5.15 19.79
N SER A 979 -17.83 -4.09 20.61
CA SER A 979 -16.69 -3.32 21.12
C SER A 979 -15.77 -4.15 22.02
N ILE A 980 -14.45 -3.88 21.95
CA ILE A 980 -13.45 -4.51 22.83
C ILE A 980 -13.75 -4.28 24.34
N ALA A 981 -14.44 -3.21 24.68
CA ALA A 981 -14.83 -2.90 26.05
C ALA A 981 -15.66 -4.03 26.72
N TYR A 982 -16.43 -4.78 25.93
CA TYR A 982 -17.17 -5.92 26.46
C TYR A 982 -16.24 -7.09 26.85
N LEU A 983 -15.20 -7.34 26.05
CA LEU A 983 -14.19 -8.36 26.36
C LEU A 983 -13.45 -7.99 27.65
N VAL A 984 -12.99 -6.74 27.73
CA VAL A 984 -12.27 -6.25 28.91
C VAL A 984 -13.14 -6.34 30.18
N ASP A 985 -14.40 -5.91 30.08
CA ASP A 985 -15.29 -5.98 31.26
C ASP A 985 -15.55 -7.41 31.74
N GLN A 986 -15.67 -8.38 30.81
CA GLN A 986 -15.83 -9.79 31.12
C GLN A 986 -14.57 -10.40 31.78
N CYS A 987 -13.39 -9.93 31.37
CA CYS A 987 -12.11 -10.47 31.81
C CYS A 987 -11.47 -9.71 32.99
N THR A 988 -12.16 -8.74 33.59
CA THR A 988 -11.59 -7.91 34.67
C THR A 988 -12.43 -7.82 35.90
N LYS A 989 -11.75 -7.62 37.03
CA LYS A 989 -12.35 -7.23 38.36
C LYS A 989 -11.66 -5.95 38.83
N GLY A 990 -12.37 -5.16 39.68
CA GLY A 990 -11.74 -4.07 40.42
C GLY A 990 -10.74 -4.61 41.43
N ILE A 991 -9.70 -3.82 41.75
CA ILE A 991 -8.68 -4.25 42.72
C ILE A 991 -9.27 -4.43 44.13
N ASP A 992 -10.36 -3.71 44.45
CA ASP A 992 -11.01 -3.74 45.77
C ASP A 992 -12.22 -4.67 45.84
N ASN A 993 -12.42 -5.57 44.92
CA ASN A 993 -13.53 -6.54 44.87
C ASN A 993 -13.05 -7.99 44.89
#